data_4656c41ba912d6a329f3d54f18d1af45
#
_entry.id   4656c41ba912d6a329f3d54f18d1af45
#
_cell.length_a   1.000
_cell.length_b   1.000
_cell.length_c   1.000
_cell.angle_alpha   90.00
_cell.angle_beta   90.00
_cell.angle_gamma   90.00
#
_symmetry.space_group_name_H-M   'P 1'
#
loop_
_entity.id
_entity.type
_entity.pdbx_description
1 polymer ?
#
loop_
_entity_poly.entity_id
_entity_poly.type
_entity_poly.pdbx_seq_one_letter_code
_entity_poly.pdbx_strand_id
1 'polypeptide(L)'
;MERVALERLEWIADHLGFFPEQQTGFRRHRCTADSISDVVATLEDARSSGDVAMLLLLDVESAFDGLPHVAVEAALDRLGISGSLRGFVTTFLSGRTFRVRVGGATSQPRVITAGVPQGSVLSPFLFNIALAGLPASLPTDTRFPARCSIYADDVALWVRGPRRSIPAIRRSLQAVLDAVVTYLGGIGLKVSATKTEALLIHPLAAARTHVRRLRIGNRSLPWRLVVKYLGLTIDHRLTWIPAAKAAATKVRRVQGAISRLQLRGRGCSTKWALRLNQAAASSVLLYAFPLVSLTLARRLLLEGLHRGALRAILGLPKSSPVAATLAEAGECPLSLRMLQRALGHIDRLHRATDGRALRERLRSQPGSRMGGLCLLYHQMVPDPPVPVASPPPHHQPPEVHLCLEGATKRRTPAAALQQAAFCKLQEQLEGRLQVFTDGSVMPDGTAAAACVIPSRTNSRQCRLPFPASSTAAVLAGRRLAVDLLAEDIPLQPAAVLCDSKAALQTLSNSRRAGLTACLLRAKVRALTDAGVSVSFHWLPSHVGIAGNEKADTLAKAAQQPGTPYSCAVAARDYSQARLKRLLITVHPDPRVAGGRGPKPLPETGLTRRERASLLRLRTGCVWTAARRHAKGLCPYPACSRCRDPETLEHLLCACPGLAQERLRAYAAYMRQGLPVSTLKHLLFPSRPHPAALRSLAEFVEESGIAAYH
;
A
#
# COMPACT_ATOMS: atom_id res chain seq x y z
N MET A 1 11.27 26.94 -1.24
CA MET A 1 11.05 27.45 -2.62
C MET A 1 10.96 26.30 -3.64
N GLU A 2 11.93 25.38 -3.75
CA GLU A 2 11.91 24.27 -4.72
C GLU A 2 10.59 23.46 -4.74
N ARG A 3 9.99 23.15 -3.57
CA ARG A 3 8.69 22.43 -3.50
C ARG A 3 7.53 23.24 -4.10
N VAL A 4 7.52 24.55 -3.90
CA VAL A 4 6.48 25.42 -4.47
C VAL A 4 6.62 25.48 -5.99
N ALA A 5 7.85 25.60 -6.49
CA ALA A 5 8.12 25.58 -7.93
C ALA A 5 7.73 24.22 -8.53
N LEU A 6 8.11 23.11 -7.88
CA LEU A 6 7.76 21.75 -8.31
C LEU A 6 6.23 21.56 -8.39
N GLU A 7 5.49 21.98 -7.38
CA GLU A 7 4.02 21.83 -7.38
C GLU A 7 3.34 22.56 -8.54
N ARG A 8 3.86 23.75 -8.89
CA ARG A 8 3.38 24.51 -10.04
C ARG A 8 3.74 23.83 -11.36
N LEU A 9 4.99 23.41 -11.51
CA LEU A 9 5.48 22.70 -12.70
C LEU A 9 4.77 21.37 -12.94
N GLU A 10 4.60 20.55 -11.89
CA GLU A 10 3.85 19.28 -11.94
C GLU A 10 2.40 19.52 -12.37
N TRP A 11 1.76 20.55 -11.80
CA TRP A 11 0.38 20.86 -12.15
C TRP A 11 0.23 21.30 -13.62
N ILE A 12 1.12 22.19 -14.10
CA ILE A 12 1.13 22.64 -15.50
C ILE A 12 1.32 21.45 -16.44
N ALA A 13 2.31 20.59 -16.15
CA ALA A 13 2.61 19.42 -16.98
C ALA A 13 1.44 18.42 -16.99
N ASP A 14 0.79 18.17 -15.84
CA ASP A 14 -0.40 17.30 -15.74
C ASP A 14 -1.60 17.89 -16.47
N HIS A 15 -1.82 19.22 -16.34
CA HIS A 15 -2.93 19.92 -16.99
C HIS A 15 -2.82 19.92 -18.51
N LEU A 16 -1.60 20.07 -19.03
CA LEU A 16 -1.31 20.05 -20.47
C LEU A 16 -1.16 18.63 -21.04
N GLY A 17 -1.21 17.57 -20.20
CA GLY A 17 -0.94 16.20 -20.65
C GLY A 17 0.47 16.03 -21.23
N PHE A 18 1.44 16.78 -20.74
CA PHE A 18 2.79 16.88 -21.30
C PHE A 18 3.57 15.57 -21.28
N PHE A 19 3.38 14.77 -20.24
CA PHE A 19 4.11 13.52 -20.10
C PHE A 19 3.44 12.38 -20.87
N PRO A 20 4.20 11.66 -21.72
CA PRO A 20 3.70 10.47 -22.37
C PRO A 20 3.38 9.37 -21.35
N GLU A 21 2.42 8.52 -21.68
CA GLU A 21 1.98 7.41 -20.79
C GLU A 21 3.08 6.38 -20.49
N GLN A 22 4.05 6.24 -21.38
CA GLN A 22 5.21 5.34 -21.26
C GLN A 22 6.19 5.80 -20.17
N GLN A 23 6.16 7.07 -19.81
CA GLN A 23 7.04 7.64 -18.77
C GLN A 23 6.37 7.55 -17.41
N THR A 24 6.86 6.65 -16.56
CA THR A 24 6.25 6.31 -15.27
C THR A 24 7.06 6.76 -14.06
N GLY A 25 8.35 7.06 -14.23
CA GLY A 25 9.24 7.48 -13.15
C GLY A 25 8.86 8.86 -12.58
N PHE A 26 8.93 9.01 -11.26
CA PHE A 26 8.73 10.26 -10.53
C PHE A 26 7.41 11.02 -10.80
N ARG A 27 6.40 10.31 -11.27
CA ARG A 27 5.08 10.88 -11.56
C ARG A 27 4.05 10.50 -10.51
N ARG A 28 3.09 11.41 -10.28
CA ARG A 28 1.98 11.18 -9.35
C ARG A 28 1.15 9.96 -9.79
N HIS A 29 0.77 9.10 -8.84
CA HIS A 29 0.03 7.86 -9.07
C HIS A 29 0.72 6.83 -9.97
N ARG A 30 1.99 7.02 -10.33
CA ARG A 30 2.81 6.06 -11.08
C ARG A 30 3.87 5.42 -10.19
N CYS A 31 4.35 4.25 -10.56
CA CYS A 31 5.43 3.56 -9.83
C CYS A 31 6.08 2.47 -10.68
N THR A 32 7.15 1.88 -10.17
CA THR A 32 7.89 0.78 -10.83
C THR A 32 7.00 -0.39 -11.25
N ALA A 33 5.89 -0.65 -10.52
CA ALA A 33 4.97 -1.73 -10.86
C ALA A 33 4.26 -1.50 -12.22
N ASP A 34 4.10 -0.24 -12.66
CA ASP A 34 3.51 0.08 -13.97
C ASP A 34 4.42 -0.42 -15.09
N SER A 35 5.68 -0.01 -15.05
CA SER A 35 6.70 -0.43 -16.02
C SER A 35 6.94 -1.94 -15.98
N ILE A 36 7.07 -2.52 -14.78
CA ILE A 36 7.25 -3.97 -14.63
C ILE A 36 6.05 -4.74 -15.19
N SER A 37 4.81 -4.30 -14.88
CA SER A 37 3.61 -5.01 -15.34
C SER A 37 3.44 -4.93 -16.85
N ASP A 38 3.74 -3.81 -17.50
CA ASP A 38 3.63 -3.64 -18.96
C ASP A 38 4.62 -4.54 -19.70
N VAL A 39 5.89 -4.54 -19.28
CA VAL A 39 6.92 -5.42 -19.84
C VAL A 39 6.57 -6.88 -19.59
N VAL A 40 6.37 -7.28 -18.34
CA VAL A 40 6.18 -8.69 -17.96
C VAL A 40 4.91 -9.27 -18.58
N ALA A 41 3.81 -8.51 -18.59
CA ALA A 41 2.57 -8.99 -19.18
C ALA A 41 2.75 -9.29 -20.67
N THR A 42 3.47 -8.43 -21.40
CA THR A 42 3.77 -8.70 -22.83
C THR A 42 4.63 -9.96 -23.01
N LEU A 43 5.66 -10.14 -22.16
CA LEU A 43 6.52 -11.32 -22.25
C LEU A 43 5.77 -12.62 -21.89
N GLU A 44 4.95 -12.61 -20.86
CA GLU A 44 4.15 -13.77 -20.43
C GLU A 44 3.10 -14.13 -21.48
N ASP A 45 2.41 -13.14 -22.03
CA ASP A 45 1.40 -13.35 -23.06
C ASP A 45 2.03 -13.87 -24.36
N ALA A 46 3.18 -13.33 -24.78
CA ALA A 46 3.95 -13.85 -25.91
C ALA A 46 4.33 -15.33 -25.68
N ARG A 47 4.83 -15.68 -24.50
CA ARG A 47 5.14 -17.07 -24.16
C ARG A 47 3.90 -17.98 -24.21
N SER A 48 2.78 -17.50 -23.68
CA SER A 48 1.51 -18.25 -23.66
C SER A 48 0.97 -18.50 -25.08
N SER A 49 1.10 -17.51 -25.98
CA SER A 49 0.67 -17.60 -27.38
C SER A 49 1.66 -18.35 -28.27
N GLY A 50 2.82 -18.78 -27.77
CA GLY A 50 3.86 -19.39 -28.55
C GLY A 50 4.66 -18.42 -29.43
N ASP A 51 4.50 -17.11 -29.23
CA ASP A 51 5.24 -16.04 -29.85
C ASP A 51 6.66 -15.92 -29.31
N VAL A 52 7.45 -15.08 -29.97
CA VAL A 52 8.77 -14.64 -29.51
C VAL A 52 8.69 -13.20 -29.05
N ALA A 53 9.43 -12.86 -28.00
CA ALA A 53 9.61 -11.49 -27.59
C ALA A 53 11.09 -11.15 -27.41
N MET A 54 11.46 -9.93 -27.75
CA MET A 54 12.80 -9.37 -27.56
C MET A 54 12.67 -8.18 -26.62
N LEU A 55 13.44 -8.18 -25.53
CA LEU A 55 13.52 -7.11 -24.56
C LEU A 55 14.92 -6.53 -24.55
N LEU A 56 15.02 -5.21 -24.54
CA LEU A 56 16.24 -4.45 -24.42
C LEU A 56 16.14 -3.48 -23.25
N LEU A 57 17.11 -3.52 -22.36
CA LEU A 57 17.23 -2.63 -21.23
C LEU A 57 18.43 -1.70 -21.45
N LEU A 58 18.16 -0.41 -21.59
CA LEU A 58 19.16 0.62 -21.86
C LEU A 58 19.65 1.25 -20.57
N ASP A 59 20.96 1.47 -20.48
CA ASP A 59 21.59 2.25 -19.42
C ASP A 59 22.09 3.58 -20.01
N VAL A 60 21.65 4.69 -19.44
CA VAL A 60 22.07 6.04 -19.84
C VAL A 60 23.27 6.46 -18.99
N GLU A 61 24.38 6.81 -19.62
CA GLU A 61 25.61 7.21 -18.92
C GLU A 61 25.40 8.53 -18.17
N SER A 62 25.71 8.54 -16.87
CA SER A 62 25.67 9.73 -16.02
C SER A 62 24.38 10.55 -16.18
N ALA A 63 23.22 9.90 -16.29
CA ALA A 63 21.95 10.48 -16.72
C ALA A 63 21.61 11.82 -16.01
N PHE A 64 21.63 11.86 -14.68
CA PHE A 64 21.33 13.06 -13.90
C PHE A 64 22.49 14.06 -13.89
N ASP A 65 23.71 13.58 -13.85
CA ASP A 65 24.93 14.44 -13.76
C ASP A 65 25.39 14.91 -15.14
N GLY A 66 24.97 14.21 -16.21
CA GLY A 66 25.37 14.53 -17.58
C GLY A 66 24.33 15.32 -18.40
N LEU A 67 23.13 15.56 -17.86
CA LEU A 67 22.06 16.26 -18.60
C LEU A 67 22.43 17.72 -18.87
N PRO A 68 22.60 18.16 -20.12
CA PRO A 68 22.93 19.55 -20.42
C PRO A 68 21.81 20.50 -19.99
N HIS A 69 22.16 21.64 -19.38
CA HIS A 69 21.18 22.64 -18.96
C HIS A 69 20.36 23.16 -20.16
N VAL A 70 20.98 23.28 -21.34
CA VAL A 70 20.27 23.66 -22.59
C VAL A 70 19.13 22.72 -22.94
N ALA A 71 19.28 21.40 -22.69
CA ALA A 71 18.20 20.42 -22.92
C ALA A 71 17.03 20.63 -21.95
N VAL A 72 17.33 21.01 -20.69
CA VAL A 72 16.29 21.38 -19.70
C VAL A 72 15.58 22.64 -20.12
N GLU A 73 16.31 23.68 -20.53
CA GLU A 73 15.74 24.93 -21.00
C GLU A 73 14.82 24.72 -22.21
N ALA A 74 15.27 23.97 -23.21
CA ALA A 74 14.44 23.61 -24.38
C ALA A 74 13.20 22.81 -23.99
N ALA A 75 13.26 21.98 -22.94
CA ALA A 75 12.11 21.26 -22.43
C ALA A 75 11.11 22.20 -21.70
N LEU A 76 11.60 23.19 -20.97
CA LEU A 76 10.76 24.22 -20.35
C LEU A 76 10.05 25.08 -21.40
N ASP A 77 10.72 25.37 -22.54
CA ASP A 77 10.10 26.06 -23.68
C ASP A 77 8.95 25.26 -24.27
N ARG A 78 9.16 23.94 -24.50
CA ARG A 78 8.09 23.04 -24.97
C ARG A 78 6.92 22.96 -23.98
N LEU A 79 7.19 23.08 -22.68
CA LEU A 79 6.15 23.09 -21.64
C LEU A 79 5.46 24.47 -21.50
N GLY A 80 5.94 25.51 -22.21
CA GLY A 80 5.40 26.86 -22.16
C GLY A 80 5.72 27.61 -20.87
N ILE A 81 6.80 27.24 -20.15
CA ILE A 81 7.19 27.89 -18.90
C ILE A 81 7.93 29.19 -19.18
N SER A 82 7.42 30.29 -18.64
CA SER A 82 7.95 31.63 -18.78
C SER A 82 8.00 32.40 -17.45
N GLY A 83 8.46 33.65 -17.49
CA GLY A 83 8.43 34.58 -16.36
C GLY A 83 9.26 34.11 -15.16
N SER A 84 8.80 34.43 -13.95
CA SER A 84 9.51 34.19 -12.69
C SER A 84 9.76 32.72 -12.40
N LEU A 85 8.88 31.82 -12.84
CA LEU A 85 9.05 30.37 -12.66
C LEU A 85 10.21 29.84 -13.51
N ARG A 86 10.31 30.30 -14.76
CA ARG A 86 11.45 30.03 -15.64
C ARG A 86 12.74 30.56 -15.04
N GLY A 87 12.77 31.84 -14.67
CA GLY A 87 13.94 32.49 -14.07
C GLY A 87 14.41 31.75 -12.80
N PHE A 88 13.47 31.24 -11.99
CA PHE A 88 13.82 30.44 -10.82
C PHE A 88 14.56 29.13 -11.20
N VAL A 89 14.10 28.40 -12.21
CA VAL A 89 14.75 27.15 -12.64
C VAL A 89 16.12 27.43 -13.27
N THR A 90 16.23 28.46 -14.12
CA THR A 90 17.50 28.87 -14.74
C THR A 90 18.53 29.26 -13.66
N THR A 91 18.13 30.06 -12.66
CA THR A 91 18.99 30.43 -11.52
C THR A 91 19.35 29.21 -10.66
N PHE A 92 18.41 28.28 -10.47
CA PHE A 92 18.64 27.04 -9.73
C PHE A 92 19.72 26.18 -10.40
N LEU A 93 19.83 26.17 -11.72
CA LEU A 93 20.82 25.39 -12.47
C LEU A 93 22.17 26.12 -12.61
N SER A 94 22.18 27.44 -12.71
CA SER A 94 23.36 28.25 -12.98
C SER A 94 24.17 28.56 -11.73
N GLY A 95 25.49 28.90 -11.93
CA GLY A 95 26.37 29.37 -10.88
C GLY A 95 26.71 28.37 -9.77
N ARG A 96 26.38 27.09 -9.93
CA ARG A 96 26.63 26.07 -8.93
C ARG A 96 28.08 25.60 -8.92
N THR A 97 28.58 25.33 -7.73
CA THR A 97 29.92 24.75 -7.54
C THR A 97 29.84 23.54 -6.61
N PHE A 98 30.77 22.63 -6.74
CA PHE A 98 30.94 21.50 -5.82
C PHE A 98 32.37 21.41 -5.30
N ARG A 99 32.53 20.80 -4.13
CA ARG A 99 33.81 20.45 -3.53
C ARG A 99 33.78 18.97 -3.12
N VAL A 100 34.89 18.28 -3.30
CA VAL A 100 35.04 16.89 -2.86
C VAL A 100 35.72 16.89 -1.49
N ARG A 101 35.11 16.22 -0.53
CA ARG A 101 35.64 16.02 0.81
C ARG A 101 36.17 14.59 0.95
N VAL A 102 37.42 14.43 1.35
CA VAL A 102 38.06 13.15 1.65
C VAL A 102 38.70 13.27 3.05
N GLY A 103 38.06 12.58 4.01
CA GLY A 103 38.44 12.74 5.42
C GLY A 103 38.30 14.19 5.92
N GLY A 104 39.39 14.83 6.37
CA GLY A 104 39.46 16.23 6.80
C GLY A 104 39.74 17.22 5.70
N ALA A 105 40.18 16.77 4.52
CA ALA A 105 40.59 17.66 3.40
C ALA A 105 39.39 17.91 2.47
N THR A 106 39.32 19.15 1.94
CA THR A 106 38.29 19.56 0.97
C THR A 106 38.96 20.14 -0.26
N SER A 107 38.54 19.74 -1.45
CA SER A 107 39.08 20.25 -2.72
C SER A 107 38.75 21.73 -2.96
N GLN A 108 39.43 22.35 -3.91
CA GLN A 108 39.01 23.64 -4.47
C GLN A 108 37.61 23.50 -5.12
N PRO A 109 36.79 24.58 -5.13
CA PRO A 109 35.50 24.59 -5.76
C PRO A 109 35.63 24.38 -7.27
N ARG A 110 34.75 23.54 -7.85
CA ARG A 110 34.61 23.36 -9.31
C ARG A 110 33.21 23.76 -9.74
N VAL A 111 33.10 24.44 -10.86
CA VAL A 111 31.82 24.86 -11.43
C VAL A 111 31.10 23.65 -12.04
N ILE A 112 29.78 23.56 -11.83
CA ILE A 112 28.90 22.58 -12.45
C ILE A 112 28.33 23.20 -13.73
N THR A 113 28.66 22.63 -14.88
CA THR A 113 28.24 23.11 -16.21
C THR A 113 27.13 22.27 -16.83
N ALA A 114 26.86 21.11 -16.28
CA ALA A 114 25.80 20.18 -16.71
C ALA A 114 25.27 19.41 -15.50
N GLY A 115 24.13 18.76 -15.70
CA GLY A 115 23.49 17.92 -14.71
C GLY A 115 22.50 18.66 -13.82
N VAL A 116 21.64 17.85 -13.19
CA VAL A 116 20.65 18.32 -12.20
C VAL A 116 21.05 17.80 -10.82
N PRO A 117 20.97 18.62 -9.77
CA PRO A 117 21.51 18.28 -8.45
C PRO A 117 20.82 17.04 -7.84
N GLN A 118 21.60 16.00 -7.53
CA GLN A 118 21.09 14.81 -6.84
C GLN A 118 20.67 15.20 -5.40
N GLY A 119 19.44 14.82 -5.04
CA GLY A 119 18.83 15.16 -3.74
C GLY A 119 17.92 16.40 -3.75
N SER A 120 17.90 17.19 -4.81
CA SER A 120 16.88 18.22 -5.01
C SER A 120 15.52 17.59 -5.37
N VAL A 121 14.44 18.22 -4.93
CA VAL A 121 13.08 17.77 -5.29
C VAL A 121 12.70 18.12 -6.73
N LEU A 122 13.39 19.10 -7.35
CA LEU A 122 13.16 19.50 -8.75
C LEU A 122 13.84 18.58 -9.75
N SER A 123 15.00 18.04 -9.43
CA SER A 123 15.85 17.30 -10.38
C SER A 123 15.14 16.15 -11.08
N PRO A 124 14.33 15.30 -10.41
CA PRO A 124 13.58 14.25 -11.08
C PRO A 124 12.57 14.78 -12.11
N PHE A 125 11.94 15.91 -11.82
CA PHE A 125 11.00 16.54 -12.75
C PHE A 125 11.72 17.12 -13.97
N LEU A 126 12.83 17.83 -13.75
CA LEU A 126 13.65 18.42 -14.83
C LEU A 126 14.20 17.35 -15.77
N PHE A 127 14.65 16.23 -15.22
CA PHE A 127 15.08 15.08 -16.01
C PHE A 127 13.91 14.48 -16.83
N ASN A 128 12.74 14.35 -16.22
CA ASN A 128 11.54 13.81 -16.88
C ASN A 128 11.09 14.67 -18.06
N ILE A 129 11.07 16.01 -17.94
CA ILE A 129 10.64 16.89 -19.05
C ILE A 129 11.63 16.83 -20.22
N ALA A 130 12.92 16.64 -19.96
CA ALA A 130 13.93 16.48 -21.01
C ALA A 130 13.68 15.18 -21.83
N LEU A 131 13.26 14.10 -21.20
CA LEU A 131 12.97 12.80 -21.84
C LEU A 131 11.57 12.66 -22.41
N ALA A 132 10.66 13.61 -22.14
CA ALA A 132 9.25 13.46 -22.50
C ALA A 132 9.01 13.28 -24.02
N GLY A 133 9.88 13.80 -24.87
CA GLY A 133 9.81 13.64 -26.32
C GLY A 133 10.26 12.28 -26.87
N LEU A 134 10.92 11.44 -26.06
CA LEU A 134 11.50 10.17 -26.52
C LEU A 134 10.47 9.22 -27.16
N PRO A 135 9.29 8.95 -26.58
CA PRO A 135 8.33 8.04 -27.20
C PRO A 135 7.80 8.52 -28.57
N ALA A 136 7.71 9.84 -28.77
CA ALA A 136 7.26 10.41 -30.03
C ALA A 136 8.31 10.34 -31.14
N SER A 137 9.60 10.14 -30.79
CA SER A 137 10.69 9.98 -31.78
C SER A 137 10.84 8.54 -32.27
N LEU A 138 10.07 7.59 -31.72
CA LEU A 138 10.17 6.18 -32.11
C LEU A 138 9.44 5.92 -33.46
N PRO A 139 10.00 5.10 -34.34
CA PRO A 139 9.37 4.76 -35.60
C PRO A 139 8.07 3.97 -35.39
N THR A 140 6.99 4.40 -36.04
CA THR A 140 5.64 3.83 -35.93
C THR A 140 5.28 2.90 -37.13
N ASP A 141 5.97 3.03 -38.24
CA ASP A 141 5.74 2.32 -39.51
C ASP A 141 6.38 0.93 -39.59
N THR A 142 6.87 0.40 -38.48
CA THR A 142 7.48 -0.92 -38.43
C THR A 142 6.41 -2.03 -38.43
N ARG A 143 6.68 -3.13 -39.16
CA ARG A 143 5.77 -4.31 -39.20
C ARG A 143 5.39 -4.87 -37.84
N PHE A 144 6.28 -4.76 -36.85
CA PHE A 144 6.05 -5.15 -35.47
C PHE A 144 6.33 -3.93 -34.59
N PRO A 145 5.29 -3.25 -34.11
CA PRO A 145 5.47 -2.04 -33.33
C PRO A 145 6.20 -2.33 -32.00
N ALA A 146 7.26 -1.59 -31.79
CA ALA A 146 7.97 -1.64 -30.51
C ALA A 146 7.21 -0.85 -29.46
N ARG A 147 7.34 -1.31 -28.21
CA ARG A 147 6.88 -0.59 -27.04
C ARG A 147 8.06 -0.10 -26.24
N CYS A 148 7.86 0.96 -25.49
CA CYS A 148 8.85 1.49 -24.56
C CYS A 148 8.23 1.76 -23.19
N SER A 149 9.08 1.74 -22.18
CA SER A 149 8.76 2.19 -20.82
C SER A 149 9.96 2.93 -20.27
N ILE A 150 9.71 4.10 -19.70
CA ILE A 150 10.74 4.99 -19.17
C ILE A 150 10.48 5.17 -17.67
N TYR A 151 11.47 4.78 -16.86
CA TYR A 151 11.46 5.01 -15.43
C TYR A 151 12.76 5.70 -15.02
N ALA A 152 12.73 7.03 -14.97
CA ALA A 152 13.94 7.84 -14.86
C ALA A 152 14.92 7.54 -16.01
N ASP A 153 16.13 7.12 -15.69
CA ASP A 153 17.19 6.70 -16.60
C ASP A 153 17.05 5.26 -17.15
N ASP A 154 16.22 4.44 -16.49
CA ASP A 154 15.93 3.07 -16.95
C ASP A 154 14.94 3.10 -18.15
N VAL A 155 15.42 2.83 -19.34
CA VAL A 155 14.61 2.73 -20.56
C VAL A 155 14.52 1.26 -21.00
N ALA A 156 13.31 0.73 -21.07
CA ALA A 156 13.03 -0.60 -21.59
C ALA A 156 12.35 -0.51 -22.95
N LEU A 157 12.82 -1.28 -23.92
CA LEU A 157 12.24 -1.42 -25.26
C LEU A 157 11.91 -2.88 -25.50
N TRP A 158 10.74 -3.18 -26.07
CA TRP A 158 10.40 -4.57 -26.39
C TRP A 158 9.50 -4.68 -27.60
N VAL A 159 9.65 -5.80 -28.31
CA VAL A 159 8.84 -6.17 -29.48
C VAL A 159 8.45 -7.63 -29.34
N ARG A 160 7.22 -7.98 -29.74
CA ARG A 160 6.74 -9.37 -29.82
C ARG A 160 6.19 -9.69 -31.21
N GLY A 161 6.14 -10.96 -31.53
CA GLY A 161 5.53 -11.45 -32.76
C GLY A 161 5.76 -12.93 -32.98
N PRO A 162 5.20 -13.50 -34.07
CA PRO A 162 5.29 -14.92 -34.35
C PRO A 162 6.74 -15.37 -34.66
N ARG A 163 7.09 -16.59 -34.29
CA ARG A 163 8.44 -17.16 -34.48
C ARG A 163 8.99 -17.04 -35.89
N ARG A 164 8.13 -17.23 -36.89
CA ARG A 164 8.52 -17.09 -38.31
C ARG A 164 9.02 -15.70 -38.71
N SER A 165 8.72 -14.70 -37.88
CA SER A 165 9.03 -13.29 -38.14
C SER A 165 10.22 -12.75 -37.33
N ILE A 166 11.03 -13.60 -36.68
CA ILE A 166 12.18 -13.21 -35.87
C ILE A 166 13.09 -12.17 -36.56
N PRO A 167 13.47 -12.30 -37.85
CA PRO A 167 14.30 -11.29 -38.50
C PRO A 167 13.63 -9.91 -38.58
N ALA A 168 12.31 -9.87 -38.81
CA ALA A 168 11.56 -8.62 -38.87
C ALA A 168 11.37 -8.00 -37.46
N ILE A 169 11.07 -8.82 -36.45
CA ILE A 169 10.99 -8.40 -35.04
C ILE A 169 12.32 -7.76 -34.58
N ARG A 170 13.45 -8.42 -34.93
CA ARG A 170 14.79 -7.90 -34.63
C ARG A 170 15.06 -6.58 -35.34
N ARG A 171 14.67 -6.45 -36.64
CA ARG A 171 14.83 -5.19 -37.37
C ARG A 171 14.02 -4.05 -36.75
N SER A 172 12.77 -4.32 -36.39
CA SER A 172 11.94 -3.33 -35.69
C SER A 172 12.59 -2.87 -34.39
N LEU A 173 13.09 -3.81 -33.56
CA LEU A 173 13.75 -3.43 -32.30
C LEU A 173 15.09 -2.69 -32.55
N GLN A 174 15.83 -3.03 -33.59
CA GLN A 174 17.06 -2.30 -33.98
C GLN A 174 16.74 -0.86 -34.39
N ALA A 175 15.74 -0.66 -35.24
CA ALA A 175 15.33 0.68 -35.68
C ALA A 175 14.91 1.56 -34.50
N VAL A 176 14.18 1.01 -33.55
CA VAL A 176 13.79 1.73 -32.34
C VAL A 176 15.00 2.03 -31.43
N LEU A 177 15.93 1.09 -31.30
CA LEU A 177 17.18 1.31 -30.57
C LEU A 177 17.98 2.45 -31.20
N ASP A 178 18.12 2.47 -32.51
CA ASP A 178 18.84 3.50 -33.26
C ASP A 178 18.17 4.89 -33.07
N ALA A 179 16.83 4.94 -33.11
CA ALA A 179 16.07 6.17 -32.81
C ALA A 179 16.28 6.68 -31.39
N VAL A 180 16.28 5.79 -30.39
CA VAL A 180 16.55 6.15 -28.98
C VAL A 180 17.96 6.70 -28.81
N VAL A 181 18.97 6.04 -29.42
CA VAL A 181 20.36 6.50 -29.36
C VAL A 181 20.50 7.89 -30.00
N THR A 182 19.85 8.10 -31.15
CA THR A 182 19.84 9.40 -31.84
C THR A 182 19.17 10.48 -31.00
N TYR A 183 17.99 10.19 -30.43
CA TYR A 183 17.27 11.14 -29.57
C TYR A 183 18.09 11.55 -28.33
N LEU A 184 18.63 10.54 -27.61
CA LEU A 184 19.45 10.81 -26.43
C LEU A 184 20.71 11.58 -26.79
N GLY A 185 21.36 11.25 -27.91
CA GLY A 185 22.49 12.01 -28.44
C GLY A 185 22.15 13.46 -28.76
N GLY A 186 20.96 13.70 -29.34
CA GLY A 186 20.43 15.02 -29.65
C GLY A 186 20.21 15.91 -28.44
N ILE A 187 19.88 15.33 -27.28
CA ILE A 187 19.78 16.07 -25.99
C ILE A 187 21.07 16.02 -25.17
N GLY A 188 22.19 15.50 -25.74
CA GLY A 188 23.50 15.47 -25.11
C GLY A 188 23.74 14.31 -24.12
N LEU A 189 22.86 13.30 -24.11
CA LEU A 189 23.02 12.09 -23.30
C LEU A 189 23.57 10.92 -24.13
N LYS A 190 24.29 10.00 -23.49
CA LYS A 190 24.87 8.82 -24.15
C LYS A 190 24.31 7.53 -23.59
N VAL A 191 24.10 6.54 -24.49
CA VAL A 191 23.72 5.19 -24.10
C VAL A 191 24.98 4.35 -23.86
N SER A 192 25.04 3.70 -22.72
CA SER A 192 26.12 2.77 -22.37
C SER A 192 25.94 1.42 -23.08
N ALA A 193 26.63 1.21 -24.18
CA ALA A 193 26.61 -0.08 -24.88
C ALA A 193 27.18 -1.23 -24.03
N THR A 194 27.96 -0.95 -22.98
CA THR A 194 28.55 -1.97 -22.09
C THR A 194 27.56 -2.48 -21.05
N LYS A 195 26.68 -1.60 -20.57
CA LYS A 195 25.70 -1.90 -19.53
C LYS A 195 24.32 -2.22 -20.11
N THR A 196 24.09 -1.89 -21.38
CA THR A 196 22.83 -2.25 -22.09
C THR A 196 22.71 -3.76 -22.21
N GLU A 197 21.57 -4.32 -21.82
CA GLU A 197 21.30 -5.76 -21.76
C GLU A 197 20.16 -6.15 -22.71
N ALA A 198 20.31 -7.23 -23.47
CA ALA A 198 19.30 -7.78 -24.36
C ALA A 198 18.85 -9.17 -23.91
N LEU A 199 17.54 -9.44 -23.93
CA LEU A 199 16.93 -10.72 -23.58
C LEU A 199 16.04 -11.20 -24.71
N LEU A 200 16.20 -12.47 -25.12
CA LEU A 200 15.33 -13.14 -26.07
C LEU A 200 14.45 -14.16 -25.36
N ILE A 201 13.15 -13.97 -25.40
CA ILE A 201 12.15 -14.94 -24.97
C ILE A 201 11.81 -15.82 -26.15
N HIS A 202 12.23 -17.08 -26.09
CA HIS A 202 12.00 -18.06 -27.13
C HIS A 202 11.82 -19.46 -26.54
N PRO A 203 10.93 -20.31 -27.07
CA PRO A 203 10.72 -21.67 -26.54
C PRO A 203 11.97 -22.54 -26.61
N LEU A 204 12.77 -22.40 -27.70
CA LEU A 204 14.02 -23.14 -27.86
C LEU A 204 15.18 -22.36 -27.26
N ALA A 205 15.89 -22.96 -26.31
CA ALA A 205 17.03 -22.34 -25.65
C ALA A 205 18.19 -22.03 -26.63
N ALA A 206 18.41 -22.86 -27.64
CA ALA A 206 19.45 -22.68 -28.65
C ALA A 206 19.20 -21.49 -29.61
N ALA A 207 17.98 -20.97 -29.71
CA ALA A 207 17.67 -19.85 -30.61
C ALA A 207 18.57 -18.62 -30.36
N ARG A 208 19.01 -18.39 -29.14
CA ARG A 208 19.90 -17.27 -28.77
C ARG A 208 21.26 -17.28 -29.44
N THR A 209 21.76 -18.44 -29.83
CA THR A 209 23.04 -18.58 -30.54
C THR A 209 22.90 -18.29 -32.04
N HIS A 210 21.69 -18.47 -32.57
CA HIS A 210 21.42 -18.33 -34.01
C HIS A 210 20.76 -16.98 -34.35
N VAL A 211 20.01 -16.36 -33.42
CA VAL A 211 19.39 -15.07 -33.69
C VAL A 211 20.46 -13.97 -33.69
N ARG A 212 20.54 -13.22 -34.80
CA ARG A 212 21.49 -12.12 -34.99
C ARG A 212 21.31 -11.08 -33.83
N ARG A 213 22.44 -10.66 -33.28
CA ARG A 213 22.49 -9.70 -32.17
C ARG A 213 22.08 -8.28 -32.59
N LEU A 214 21.61 -7.49 -31.64
CA LEU A 214 21.43 -6.04 -31.77
C LEU A 214 22.79 -5.34 -31.67
N ARG A 215 22.87 -4.08 -32.14
CA ARG A 215 24.12 -3.30 -32.13
C ARG A 215 23.86 -1.86 -31.66
N ILE A 216 24.84 -1.30 -30.96
CA ILE A 216 24.96 0.14 -30.69
C ILE A 216 26.29 0.57 -31.29
N GLY A 217 26.26 1.33 -32.37
CA GLY A 217 27.44 1.63 -33.17
C GLY A 217 28.15 0.34 -33.63
N ASN A 218 29.43 0.21 -33.31
CA ASN A 218 30.24 -0.97 -33.65
C ASN A 218 30.09 -2.13 -32.64
N ARG A 219 29.41 -1.93 -31.49
CA ARG A 219 29.31 -2.93 -30.44
C ARG A 219 28.09 -3.81 -30.61
N SER A 220 28.29 -5.12 -30.59
CA SER A 220 27.23 -6.14 -30.62
C SER A 220 26.73 -6.47 -29.20
N LEU A 221 25.41 -6.51 -28.99
CA LEU A 221 24.76 -6.82 -27.72
C LEU A 221 24.42 -8.32 -27.65
N PRO A 222 25.03 -9.09 -26.74
CA PRO A 222 24.73 -10.50 -26.59
C PRO A 222 23.35 -10.73 -25.94
N TRP A 223 22.64 -11.76 -26.43
CA TRP A 223 21.42 -12.23 -25.79
C TRP A 223 21.74 -12.86 -24.43
N ARG A 224 21.34 -12.17 -23.33
CA ARG A 224 21.54 -12.64 -21.96
C ARG A 224 20.59 -13.79 -21.61
N LEU A 225 20.98 -14.63 -20.63
CA LEU A 225 20.12 -15.64 -20.02
C LEU A 225 19.16 -15.03 -19.02
N VAL A 226 19.63 -14.00 -18.34
CA VAL A 226 18.97 -13.32 -17.24
C VAL A 226 19.34 -11.85 -17.32
N VAL A 227 18.34 -10.98 -17.12
CA VAL A 227 18.51 -9.53 -17.02
C VAL A 227 17.82 -9.02 -15.75
N LYS A 228 18.16 -7.83 -15.30
CA LYS A 228 17.53 -7.20 -14.14
C LYS A 228 16.86 -5.91 -14.56
N TYR A 229 15.52 -5.87 -14.43
CA TYR A 229 14.71 -4.69 -14.74
C TYR A 229 14.02 -4.16 -13.49
N LEU A 230 14.28 -2.90 -13.12
CA LEU A 230 13.70 -2.23 -11.95
C LEU A 230 13.70 -3.13 -10.70
N GLY A 231 14.79 -3.84 -10.46
CA GLY A 231 14.94 -4.74 -9.30
C GLY A 231 14.35 -6.15 -9.46
N LEU A 232 13.58 -6.42 -10.52
CA LEU A 232 13.09 -7.75 -10.86
C LEU A 232 14.10 -8.47 -11.77
N THR A 233 14.46 -9.70 -11.43
CA THR A 233 15.27 -10.58 -12.27
C THR A 233 14.39 -11.34 -13.23
N ILE A 234 14.59 -11.17 -14.54
CA ILE A 234 13.83 -11.81 -15.62
C ILE A 234 14.73 -12.82 -16.33
N ASP A 235 14.32 -14.07 -16.37
CA ASP A 235 15.03 -15.12 -17.11
C ASP A 235 14.35 -15.39 -18.46
N HIS A 236 15.15 -15.79 -19.45
CA HIS A 236 14.73 -16.00 -20.85
C HIS A 236 13.60 -17.04 -21.04
N ARG A 237 13.28 -17.84 -20.02
CA ARG A 237 12.17 -18.80 -20.02
C ARG A 237 11.00 -18.36 -19.15
N LEU A 238 11.11 -17.22 -18.49
CA LEU A 238 10.12 -16.71 -17.52
C LEU A 238 9.76 -17.76 -16.46
N THR A 239 10.76 -18.48 -15.95
CA THR A 239 10.59 -19.49 -14.89
C THR A 239 10.51 -18.86 -13.52
N TRP A 240 11.01 -17.63 -13.40
CA TRP A 240 11.14 -16.87 -12.16
C TRP A 240 12.02 -17.54 -11.11
N ILE A 241 12.79 -18.60 -11.48
CA ILE A 241 13.68 -19.32 -10.55
C ILE A 241 14.78 -18.40 -10.03
N PRO A 242 15.52 -17.66 -10.86
CA PRO A 242 16.57 -16.76 -10.38
C PRO A 242 16.02 -15.67 -9.46
N ALA A 243 14.86 -15.08 -9.80
CA ALA A 243 14.20 -14.08 -8.98
C ALA A 243 13.80 -14.64 -7.60
N ALA A 244 13.14 -15.82 -7.58
CA ALA A 244 12.72 -16.46 -6.35
C ALA A 244 13.90 -16.86 -5.45
N LYS A 245 15.01 -17.36 -6.03
CA LYS A 245 16.25 -17.67 -5.29
C LYS A 245 16.86 -16.41 -4.66
N ALA A 246 16.99 -15.33 -5.43
CA ALA A 246 17.52 -14.06 -4.95
C ALA A 246 16.67 -13.46 -3.82
N ALA A 247 15.34 -13.48 -3.96
CA ALA A 247 14.41 -13.05 -2.93
C ALA A 247 14.51 -13.92 -1.67
N ALA A 248 14.57 -15.26 -1.82
CA ALA A 248 14.71 -16.18 -0.71
C ALA A 248 15.98 -15.91 0.11
N THR A 249 17.10 -15.64 -0.55
CA THR A 249 18.38 -15.29 0.12
C THR A 249 18.24 -14.00 0.94
N LYS A 250 17.63 -12.95 0.37
CA LYS A 250 17.38 -11.68 1.08
C LYS A 250 16.46 -11.88 2.28
N VAL A 251 15.36 -12.59 2.09
CA VAL A 251 14.37 -12.86 3.15
C VAL A 251 15.00 -13.66 4.31
N ARG A 252 15.76 -14.74 4.03
CA ARG A 252 16.45 -15.51 5.07
C ARG A 252 17.46 -14.67 5.85
N ARG A 253 18.18 -13.75 5.20
CA ARG A 253 19.09 -12.82 5.87
C ARG A 253 18.36 -11.92 6.86
N VAL A 254 17.21 -11.35 6.46
CA VAL A 254 16.36 -10.53 7.34
C VAL A 254 15.80 -11.35 8.49
N GLN A 255 15.29 -12.57 8.22
CA GLN A 255 14.78 -13.47 9.23
C GLN A 255 15.86 -13.84 10.27
N GLY A 256 17.08 -14.12 9.84
CA GLY A 256 18.22 -14.35 10.73
C GLY A 256 18.54 -13.14 11.61
N ALA A 257 18.46 -11.92 11.07
CA ALA A 257 18.62 -10.70 11.86
C ALA A 257 17.50 -10.53 12.91
N ILE A 258 16.24 -10.72 12.53
CA ILE A 258 15.10 -10.67 13.46
C ILE A 258 15.23 -11.73 14.57
N SER A 259 15.62 -12.95 14.22
CA SER A 259 15.84 -14.01 15.21
C SER A 259 16.90 -13.61 16.24
N ARG A 260 18.03 -13.01 15.80
CA ARG A 260 19.06 -12.50 16.73
C ARG A 260 18.53 -11.40 17.65
N LEU A 261 17.69 -10.48 17.12
CA LEU A 261 17.06 -9.44 17.94
C LEU A 261 16.09 -10.00 18.98
N GLN A 262 15.53 -11.20 18.75
CA GLN A 262 14.63 -11.87 19.68
C GLN A 262 15.37 -12.82 20.65
N LEU A 263 16.66 -13.11 20.43
CA LEU A 263 17.45 -13.95 21.35
C LEU A 263 17.62 -13.27 22.72
N ARG A 264 17.68 -14.09 23.77
CA ARG A 264 17.96 -13.69 25.17
C ARG A 264 16.83 -13.01 25.94
N GLY A 265 15.57 -13.01 25.43
CA GLY A 265 14.40 -12.52 26.20
C GLY A 265 14.34 -11.01 26.50
N ARG A 266 15.42 -10.27 26.26
CA ARG A 266 15.52 -8.81 26.48
C ARG A 266 15.48 -7.98 25.19
N GLY A 267 15.21 -8.63 24.04
CA GLY A 267 15.23 -7.99 22.72
C GLY A 267 13.86 -7.51 22.24
N CYS A 268 13.70 -7.51 20.94
CA CYS A 268 12.50 -7.04 20.26
C CYS A 268 11.24 -7.84 20.65
N SER A 269 10.14 -7.17 20.99
CA SER A 269 8.85 -7.81 21.24
C SER A 269 8.30 -8.50 19.98
N THR A 270 7.40 -9.48 20.18
CA THR A 270 6.74 -10.20 19.07
C THR A 270 6.08 -9.26 18.05
N LYS A 271 5.41 -8.22 18.55
CA LYS A 271 4.77 -7.19 17.70
C LYS A 271 5.77 -6.44 16.83
N TRP A 272 6.89 -6.01 17.40
CA TRP A 272 7.93 -5.33 16.64
C TRP A 272 8.65 -6.27 15.67
N ALA A 273 8.87 -7.54 16.07
CA ALA A 273 9.43 -8.55 15.18
C ALA A 273 8.52 -8.82 13.96
N LEU A 274 7.20 -8.92 14.16
CA LEU A 274 6.23 -9.02 13.07
C LEU A 274 6.26 -7.78 12.16
N ARG A 275 6.32 -6.58 12.72
CA ARG A 275 6.44 -5.33 11.94
C ARG A 275 7.74 -5.27 11.14
N LEU A 276 8.87 -5.65 11.73
CA LEU A 276 10.15 -5.74 11.02
C LEU A 276 10.10 -6.77 9.89
N ASN A 277 9.48 -7.93 10.14
CA ASN A 277 9.28 -8.95 9.10
C ASN A 277 8.39 -8.42 7.95
N GLN A 278 7.32 -7.70 8.27
CA GLN A 278 6.47 -7.06 7.25
C GLN A 278 7.24 -6.02 6.43
N ALA A 279 8.00 -5.15 7.10
CA ALA A 279 8.70 -4.04 6.47
C ALA A 279 9.90 -4.50 5.62
N ALA A 280 10.66 -5.50 6.08
CA ALA A 280 11.92 -5.87 5.45
C ALA A 280 11.88 -7.21 4.69
N ALA A 281 11.19 -8.25 5.19
CA ALA A 281 11.12 -9.55 4.52
C ALA A 281 9.92 -9.67 3.58
N SER A 282 8.71 -9.37 4.09
CA SER A 282 7.49 -9.47 3.27
C SER A 282 7.48 -8.44 2.13
N SER A 283 8.08 -7.26 2.31
CA SER A 283 8.21 -6.24 1.26
C SER A 283 9.00 -6.76 0.06
N VAL A 284 10.05 -7.55 0.26
CA VAL A 284 10.82 -8.19 -0.83
C VAL A 284 9.94 -9.15 -1.63
N LEU A 285 9.12 -9.96 -0.95
CA LEU A 285 8.21 -10.92 -1.58
C LEU A 285 7.03 -10.24 -2.28
N LEU A 286 6.62 -9.07 -1.82
CA LEU A 286 5.46 -8.32 -2.33
C LEU A 286 5.84 -7.21 -3.32
N TYR A 287 7.12 -7.10 -3.70
CA TYR A 287 7.57 -6.06 -4.61
C TYR A 287 7.14 -6.35 -6.06
N ALA A 288 7.63 -7.42 -6.67
CA ALA A 288 7.36 -7.74 -8.07
C ALA A 288 6.59 -9.06 -8.28
N PHE A 289 6.67 -10.02 -7.34
CA PHE A 289 5.99 -11.31 -7.49
C PHE A 289 4.45 -11.22 -7.57
N PRO A 290 3.77 -10.21 -7.04
CA PRO A 290 2.35 -9.99 -7.33
C PRO A 290 2.02 -9.85 -8.83
N LEU A 291 2.97 -9.37 -9.63
CA LEU A 291 2.79 -9.02 -11.04
C LEU A 291 3.13 -10.14 -12.02
N VAL A 292 3.73 -11.25 -11.55
CA VAL A 292 4.26 -12.32 -12.41
C VAL A 292 3.54 -13.66 -12.21
N SER A 293 3.46 -14.47 -13.28
CA SER A 293 2.88 -15.82 -13.27
C SER A 293 3.84 -16.82 -12.64
N LEU A 294 3.66 -17.11 -11.36
CA LEU A 294 4.46 -18.09 -10.63
C LEU A 294 3.88 -19.50 -10.79
N THR A 295 4.73 -20.49 -11.05
CA THR A 295 4.35 -21.91 -10.95
C THR A 295 3.97 -22.28 -9.53
N LEU A 296 3.20 -23.36 -9.36
CA LEU A 296 2.80 -23.85 -8.03
C LEU A 296 4.02 -24.08 -7.11
N ALA A 297 5.08 -24.71 -7.63
CA ALA A 297 6.30 -24.96 -6.87
C ALA A 297 6.97 -23.66 -6.37
N ARG A 298 6.96 -22.59 -7.16
CA ARG A 298 7.50 -21.27 -6.76
C ARG A 298 6.61 -20.60 -5.73
N ARG A 299 5.28 -20.65 -5.91
CA ARG A 299 4.33 -20.16 -4.90
C ARG A 299 4.51 -20.85 -3.57
N LEU A 300 4.60 -22.20 -3.55
CA LEU A 300 4.81 -22.97 -2.34
C LEU A 300 6.14 -22.65 -1.65
N LEU A 301 7.22 -22.44 -2.41
CA LEU A 301 8.51 -22.02 -1.86
C LEU A 301 8.40 -20.68 -1.12
N LEU A 302 7.79 -19.66 -1.75
CA LEU A 302 7.65 -18.34 -1.15
C LEU A 302 6.68 -18.34 0.05
N GLU A 303 5.58 -19.13 -0.04
CA GLU A 303 4.68 -19.37 1.10
C GLU A 303 5.40 -20.03 2.26
N GLY A 304 6.28 -21.01 1.98
CA GLY A 304 7.10 -21.67 3.00
C GLY A 304 8.00 -20.70 3.75
N LEU A 305 8.63 -19.77 3.04
CA LEU A 305 9.46 -18.71 3.65
C LEU A 305 8.62 -17.80 4.56
N HIS A 306 7.46 -17.35 4.08
CA HIS A 306 6.57 -16.48 4.85
C HIS A 306 6.09 -17.17 6.13
N ARG A 307 5.55 -18.39 6.02
CA ARG A 307 5.09 -19.18 7.17
C ARG A 307 6.21 -19.54 8.15
N GLY A 308 7.40 -19.87 7.62
CA GLY A 308 8.57 -20.14 8.44
C GLY A 308 8.99 -18.97 9.31
N ALA A 309 8.97 -17.75 8.74
CA ALA A 309 9.23 -16.51 9.47
C ALA A 309 8.23 -16.29 10.61
N LEU A 310 6.94 -16.43 10.33
CA LEU A 310 5.89 -16.23 11.33
C LEU A 310 6.00 -17.21 12.47
N ARG A 311 6.24 -18.50 12.17
CA ARG A 311 6.46 -19.53 13.21
C ARG A 311 7.66 -19.21 14.07
N ALA A 312 8.78 -18.83 13.48
CA ALA A 312 9.99 -18.46 14.23
C ALA A 312 9.77 -17.27 15.16
N ILE A 313 9.08 -16.23 14.68
CA ILE A 313 8.75 -15.03 15.46
C ILE A 313 7.81 -15.35 16.63
N LEU A 314 6.81 -16.21 16.40
CA LEU A 314 5.83 -16.62 17.40
C LEU A 314 6.33 -17.70 18.35
N GLY A 315 7.50 -18.31 18.11
CA GLY A 315 8.01 -19.44 18.87
C GLY A 315 7.26 -20.74 18.65
N LEU A 316 6.68 -20.90 17.45
CA LEU A 316 5.87 -22.07 17.08
C LEU A 316 6.71 -23.11 16.33
N PRO A 317 6.45 -24.42 16.55
CA PRO A 317 7.12 -25.48 15.80
C PRO A 317 6.69 -25.52 14.32
N LYS A 318 7.50 -26.18 13.48
CA LYS A 318 7.21 -26.34 12.04
C LYS A 318 5.89 -27.08 11.76
N SER A 319 5.48 -27.95 12.67
CA SER A 319 4.24 -28.72 12.62
C SER A 319 2.97 -27.92 12.94
N SER A 320 3.09 -26.63 13.34
CA SER A 320 1.92 -25.81 13.68
C SER A 320 0.98 -25.64 12.50
N PRO A 321 -0.35 -25.75 12.71
CA PRO A 321 -1.35 -25.52 11.68
C PRO A 321 -1.19 -24.14 11.03
N VAL A 322 -1.23 -24.11 9.70
CA VAL A 322 -0.97 -22.88 8.92
C VAL A 322 -2.05 -21.82 9.22
N ALA A 323 -3.31 -22.23 9.20
CA ALA A 323 -4.43 -21.31 9.45
C ALA A 323 -4.32 -20.61 10.80
N ALA A 324 -4.12 -21.37 11.87
CA ALA A 324 -3.97 -20.84 13.22
C ALA A 324 -2.72 -19.98 13.38
N THR A 325 -1.59 -20.37 12.76
CA THR A 325 -0.36 -19.56 12.77
C THR A 325 -0.57 -18.19 12.15
N LEU A 326 -1.24 -18.14 10.99
CA LEU A 326 -1.57 -16.88 10.30
C LEU A 326 -2.52 -16.02 11.14
N ALA A 327 -3.55 -16.64 11.73
CA ALA A 327 -4.51 -15.94 12.58
C ALA A 327 -3.84 -15.31 13.82
N GLU A 328 -2.96 -16.05 14.52
CA GLU A 328 -2.22 -15.53 15.70
C GLU A 328 -1.19 -14.46 15.33
N ALA A 329 -0.64 -14.51 14.12
CA ALA A 329 0.24 -13.47 13.59
C ALA A 329 -0.52 -12.22 13.11
N GLY A 330 -1.84 -12.28 12.96
CA GLY A 330 -2.64 -11.24 12.28
C GLY A 330 -2.27 -11.08 10.81
N GLU A 331 -1.88 -12.19 10.15
CA GLU A 331 -1.37 -12.21 8.77
C GLU A 331 -2.25 -13.07 7.85
N CYS A 332 -2.26 -12.73 6.58
CA CYS A 332 -2.87 -13.54 5.54
C CYS A 332 -1.83 -14.45 4.86
N PRO A 333 -2.26 -15.53 4.17
CA PRO A 333 -1.40 -16.25 3.24
C PRO A 333 -0.69 -15.29 2.28
N LEU A 334 0.57 -15.57 1.94
CA LEU A 334 1.34 -14.72 1.05
C LEU A 334 0.67 -14.59 -0.33
N SER A 335 0.06 -15.66 -0.84
CA SER A 335 -0.70 -15.66 -2.09
C SER A 335 -1.86 -14.68 -2.08
N LEU A 336 -2.61 -14.56 -0.98
CA LEU A 336 -3.66 -13.56 -0.82
C LEU A 336 -3.10 -12.14 -0.72
N ARG A 337 -1.98 -11.96 -0.03
CA ARG A 337 -1.30 -10.66 0.02
C ARG A 337 -0.77 -10.23 -1.37
N MET A 338 -0.23 -11.18 -2.14
CA MET A 338 0.17 -10.93 -3.54
C MET A 338 -1.03 -10.54 -4.39
N LEU A 339 -2.15 -11.24 -4.26
CA LEU A 339 -3.40 -10.92 -4.96
C LEU A 339 -3.89 -9.51 -4.59
N GLN A 340 -3.94 -9.20 -3.29
CA GLN A 340 -4.32 -7.88 -2.80
C GLN A 340 -3.43 -6.77 -3.37
N ARG A 341 -2.12 -7.00 -3.44
CA ARG A 341 -1.16 -6.03 -4.02
C ARG A 341 -1.39 -5.82 -5.52
N ALA A 342 -1.61 -6.89 -6.27
CA ALA A 342 -1.87 -6.81 -7.70
C ALA A 342 -3.20 -6.12 -8.02
N LEU A 343 -4.28 -6.47 -7.31
CA LEU A 343 -5.58 -5.78 -7.43
C LEU A 343 -5.50 -4.32 -6.99
N GLY A 344 -4.73 -4.03 -5.94
CA GLY A 344 -4.46 -2.66 -5.50
C GLY A 344 -3.64 -1.85 -6.50
N HIS A 345 -2.79 -2.50 -7.32
CA HIS A 345 -2.10 -1.88 -8.44
C HIS A 345 -3.10 -1.48 -9.54
N ILE A 346 -4.01 -2.38 -9.93
CA ILE A 346 -5.06 -2.09 -10.92
C ILE A 346 -5.98 -0.96 -10.41
N ASP A 347 -6.39 -1.00 -9.13
CA ASP A 347 -7.15 0.06 -8.47
C ASP A 347 -6.46 1.43 -8.55
N ARG A 348 -5.14 1.46 -8.37
CA ARG A 348 -4.35 2.69 -8.50
C ARG A 348 -4.34 3.21 -9.94
N LEU A 349 -4.24 2.33 -10.93
CA LEU A 349 -4.31 2.72 -12.35
C LEU A 349 -5.67 3.32 -12.73
N HIS A 350 -6.76 2.92 -12.09
CA HIS A 350 -8.06 3.57 -12.26
C HIS A 350 -8.07 5.02 -11.77
N ARG A 351 -7.26 5.35 -10.76
CA ARG A 351 -7.18 6.70 -10.19
C ARG A 351 -6.16 7.60 -10.89
N ALA A 352 -5.23 7.02 -11.64
CA ALA A 352 -4.27 7.77 -12.44
C ALA A 352 -4.96 8.35 -13.69
N THR A 353 -4.74 9.63 -13.96
CA THR A 353 -5.33 10.32 -15.14
C THR A 353 -4.94 9.65 -16.46
N ASP A 354 -3.70 9.18 -16.55
CA ASP A 354 -3.12 8.48 -17.71
C ASP A 354 -3.04 6.93 -17.54
N GLY A 355 -3.68 6.38 -16.49
CA GLY A 355 -3.65 4.94 -16.20
C GLY A 355 -4.49 4.08 -17.15
N ARG A 356 -5.39 4.70 -17.93
CA ARG A 356 -6.33 4.01 -18.83
C ARG A 356 -5.61 3.18 -19.88
N ALA A 357 -4.66 3.75 -20.59
CA ALA A 357 -3.94 3.08 -21.67
C ALA A 357 -3.17 1.84 -21.18
N LEU A 358 -2.49 1.93 -20.04
CA LEU A 358 -1.82 0.76 -19.45
C LEU A 358 -2.84 -0.34 -19.06
N ARG A 359 -3.99 0.02 -18.47
CA ARG A 359 -5.04 -0.97 -18.16
C ARG A 359 -5.57 -1.67 -19.40
N GLU A 360 -5.81 -0.93 -20.48
CA GLU A 360 -6.26 -1.48 -21.76
C GLU A 360 -5.21 -2.44 -22.33
N ARG A 361 -3.92 -2.07 -22.30
CA ARG A 361 -2.82 -2.96 -22.70
C ARG A 361 -2.74 -4.22 -21.85
N LEU A 362 -2.83 -4.12 -20.53
CA LEU A 362 -2.84 -5.29 -19.66
C LEU A 362 -4.04 -6.21 -19.96
N ARG A 363 -5.23 -5.63 -20.15
CA ARG A 363 -6.45 -6.37 -20.46
C ARG A 363 -6.37 -7.11 -21.81
N SER A 364 -5.67 -6.54 -22.80
CA SER A 364 -5.46 -7.17 -24.10
C SER A 364 -4.45 -8.32 -24.07
N GLN A 365 -3.92 -8.70 -22.91
CA GLN A 365 -2.91 -9.73 -22.73
C GLN A 365 -3.40 -10.86 -21.79
N PRO A 366 -4.42 -11.64 -22.20
CA PRO A 366 -5.09 -12.62 -21.33
C PRO A 366 -4.17 -13.77 -20.89
N GLY A 367 -3.12 -14.09 -21.65
CA GLY A 367 -2.12 -15.10 -21.30
C GLY A 367 -1.16 -14.67 -20.19
N SER A 368 -1.22 -13.41 -19.75
CA SER A 368 -0.44 -12.88 -18.64
C SER A 368 -1.21 -12.91 -17.30
N ARG A 369 -0.45 -12.92 -16.20
CA ARG A 369 -1.07 -12.80 -14.87
C ARG A 369 -1.87 -11.51 -14.72
N MET A 370 -1.31 -10.38 -15.15
CA MET A 370 -1.96 -9.07 -14.96
C MET A 370 -3.21 -8.91 -15.84
N GLY A 371 -3.21 -9.50 -17.04
CA GLY A 371 -4.40 -9.55 -17.89
C GLY A 371 -5.57 -10.27 -17.23
N GLY A 372 -5.34 -11.47 -16.68
CA GLY A 372 -6.35 -12.21 -15.93
C GLY A 372 -6.83 -11.46 -14.67
N LEU A 373 -5.93 -10.77 -13.98
CA LEU A 373 -6.29 -10.00 -12.79
C LEU A 373 -7.08 -8.70 -13.11
N CYS A 374 -6.91 -8.11 -14.29
CA CYS A 374 -7.76 -7.01 -14.73
C CYS A 374 -9.23 -7.44 -14.86
N LEU A 375 -9.49 -8.65 -15.38
CA LEU A 375 -10.84 -9.20 -15.45
C LEU A 375 -11.41 -9.48 -14.06
N LEU A 376 -10.62 -10.13 -13.19
CA LEU A 376 -11.02 -10.40 -11.81
C LEU A 376 -11.33 -9.10 -11.03
N TYR A 377 -10.53 -8.05 -11.23
CA TYR A 377 -10.75 -6.76 -10.56
C TYR A 377 -12.14 -6.18 -10.87
N HIS A 378 -12.56 -6.19 -12.12
CA HIS A 378 -13.88 -5.69 -12.51
C HIS A 378 -15.05 -6.51 -11.93
N GLN A 379 -14.87 -7.82 -11.76
CA GLN A 379 -15.85 -8.66 -11.06
C GLN A 379 -15.95 -8.32 -9.57
N MET A 380 -14.80 -8.03 -8.93
CA MET A 380 -14.74 -7.72 -7.51
C MET A 380 -15.13 -6.28 -7.19
N VAL A 381 -14.89 -5.33 -8.09
CA VAL A 381 -15.16 -3.89 -7.93
C VAL A 381 -15.94 -3.41 -9.16
N PRO A 382 -17.28 -3.54 -9.15
CA PRO A 382 -18.14 -3.11 -10.26
C PRO A 382 -18.01 -1.61 -10.57
N ASP A 383 -17.91 -0.79 -9.51
CA ASP A 383 -17.75 0.66 -9.59
C ASP A 383 -16.31 1.06 -9.23
N PRO A 384 -15.38 1.02 -10.18
CA PRO A 384 -13.99 1.38 -9.92
C PRO A 384 -13.84 2.89 -9.66
N PRO A 385 -12.81 3.30 -8.90
CA PRO A 385 -12.55 4.72 -8.68
C PRO A 385 -12.20 5.42 -9.99
N VAL A 386 -12.59 6.69 -10.08
CA VAL A 386 -12.28 7.54 -11.23
C VAL A 386 -11.03 8.37 -11.00
N PRO A 387 -10.33 8.81 -12.07
CA PRO A 387 -9.22 9.74 -11.97
C PRO A 387 -9.64 11.06 -11.32
N VAL A 388 -8.72 11.62 -10.52
CA VAL A 388 -8.92 12.91 -9.86
C VAL A 388 -7.84 13.86 -10.32
N ALA A 389 -8.22 14.92 -11.05
CA ALA A 389 -7.30 15.98 -11.40
C ALA A 389 -6.82 16.72 -10.16
N SER A 390 -5.55 17.11 -10.15
CA SER A 390 -5.00 17.95 -9.08
C SER A 390 -5.59 19.35 -9.18
N PRO A 391 -6.07 19.95 -8.07
CA PRO A 391 -6.47 21.34 -8.08
C PRO A 391 -5.25 22.24 -8.36
N PRO A 392 -5.46 23.42 -8.96
CA PRO A 392 -4.38 24.39 -9.17
C PRO A 392 -3.63 24.70 -7.87
N PRO A 393 -2.30 24.82 -7.89
CA PRO A 393 -1.47 24.98 -6.67
C PRO A 393 -1.62 26.36 -6.00
N HIS A 394 -2.19 27.36 -6.70
CA HIS A 394 -2.52 28.66 -6.12
C HIS A 394 -3.81 28.63 -5.29
N HIS A 395 -4.59 27.57 -5.37
CA HIS A 395 -5.77 27.42 -4.52
C HIS A 395 -5.34 27.08 -3.09
N GLN A 396 -5.55 28.04 -2.18
CA GLN A 396 -5.29 27.78 -0.78
C GLN A 396 -6.21 26.66 -0.27
N PRO A 397 -5.69 25.75 0.57
CA PRO A 397 -6.54 24.77 1.23
C PRO A 397 -7.55 25.51 2.13
N PRO A 398 -8.74 24.92 2.37
CA PRO A 398 -9.65 25.44 3.37
C PRO A 398 -8.96 25.59 4.73
N GLU A 399 -9.37 26.58 5.50
CA GLU A 399 -8.90 26.77 6.86
C GLU A 399 -9.31 25.58 7.73
N VAL A 400 -8.32 24.88 8.33
CA VAL A 400 -8.55 23.65 9.09
C VAL A 400 -7.84 23.68 10.45
N HIS A 401 -8.59 23.59 11.52
CA HIS A 401 -8.11 23.60 12.90
C HIS A 401 -8.24 22.22 13.56
N LEU A 402 -7.09 21.57 13.86
CA LEU A 402 -7.02 20.20 14.36
C LEU A 402 -6.88 20.09 15.90
N CYS A 403 -6.72 21.21 16.58
CA CYS A 403 -6.40 21.26 18.00
C CYS A 403 -7.44 22.06 18.80
N LEU A 404 -7.55 21.73 20.07
CA LEU A 404 -8.08 22.58 21.11
C LEU A 404 -6.89 23.16 21.89
N GLU A 405 -6.94 24.44 22.24
CA GLU A 405 -5.89 25.08 23.02
C GLU A 405 -5.79 24.43 24.41
N GLY A 406 -4.57 24.15 24.83
CA GLY A 406 -4.29 23.56 26.15
C GLY A 406 -4.76 22.10 26.35
N ALA A 407 -5.43 21.47 25.37
CA ALA A 407 -6.04 20.16 25.55
C ALA A 407 -5.65 19.12 24.50
N THR A 408 -5.37 17.88 24.92
CA THR A 408 -5.08 16.73 24.05
C THR A 408 -6.00 15.56 24.38
N LYS A 409 -6.62 14.94 23.36
CA LYS A 409 -7.58 13.81 23.52
C LYS A 409 -7.07 12.66 24.42
N ARG A 410 -5.77 12.43 24.49
CA ARG A 410 -5.19 11.28 25.22
C ARG A 410 -4.80 11.58 26.66
N ARG A 411 -4.55 12.85 27.01
CA ARG A 411 -3.99 13.24 28.31
C ARG A 411 -4.95 14.08 29.16
N THR A 412 -5.98 14.64 28.54
CA THR A 412 -6.92 15.55 29.19
C THR A 412 -8.20 14.78 29.58
N PRO A 413 -8.69 14.88 30.81
CA PRO A 413 -9.96 14.30 31.24
C PRO A 413 -11.15 14.78 30.40
N ALA A 414 -12.23 13.97 30.32
CA ALA A 414 -13.40 14.26 29.48
C ALA A 414 -14.06 15.62 29.83
N ALA A 415 -14.21 15.95 31.12
CA ALA A 415 -14.76 17.24 31.55
C ALA A 415 -13.92 18.45 31.11
N ALA A 416 -12.59 18.34 31.20
CA ALA A 416 -11.69 19.40 30.73
C ALA A 416 -11.67 19.51 29.17
N LEU A 417 -11.83 18.40 28.47
CA LEU A 417 -12.02 18.41 27.00
C LEU A 417 -13.34 19.07 26.60
N GLN A 418 -14.40 18.80 27.36
CA GLN A 418 -15.70 19.45 27.20
C GLN A 418 -15.60 20.96 27.39
N GLN A 419 -14.98 21.40 28.52
CA GLN A 419 -14.77 22.82 28.82
C GLN A 419 -13.98 23.53 27.69
N ALA A 420 -12.85 22.95 27.26
CA ALA A 420 -12.04 23.50 26.16
C ALA A 420 -12.81 23.58 24.83
N ALA A 421 -13.70 22.63 24.57
CA ALA A 421 -14.57 22.68 23.41
C ALA A 421 -15.64 23.78 23.52
N PHE A 422 -16.25 23.97 24.69
CA PHE A 422 -17.21 25.07 24.93
C PHE A 422 -16.54 26.44 24.80
N CYS A 423 -15.35 26.65 25.38
CA CYS A 423 -14.60 27.90 25.18
C CYS A 423 -14.35 28.17 23.70
N LYS A 424 -13.93 27.13 22.93
CA LYS A 424 -13.76 27.28 21.48
C LYS A 424 -15.05 27.69 20.77
N LEU A 425 -16.19 27.08 21.10
CA LEU A 425 -17.47 27.37 20.47
C LEU A 425 -17.99 28.77 20.80
N GLN A 426 -17.80 29.23 22.06
CA GLN A 426 -18.32 30.49 22.56
C GLN A 426 -17.38 31.69 22.29
N GLU A 427 -16.04 31.48 22.41
CA GLU A 427 -15.08 32.58 22.33
C GLU A 427 -14.44 32.68 20.92
N GLN A 428 -13.96 31.53 20.38
CA GLN A 428 -13.24 31.54 19.11
C GLN A 428 -14.16 31.49 17.87
N LEU A 429 -15.37 30.93 18.03
CA LEU A 429 -16.35 30.78 16.95
C LEU A 429 -17.61 31.62 17.19
N GLU A 430 -17.52 32.62 18.06
CA GLU A 430 -18.55 33.63 18.23
C GLU A 430 -18.82 34.36 16.92
N GLY A 431 -20.08 34.66 16.64
CA GLY A 431 -20.48 35.30 15.38
C GLY A 431 -20.38 34.44 14.10
N ARG A 432 -19.94 33.17 14.22
CA ARG A 432 -19.92 32.22 13.08
C ARG A 432 -21.12 31.28 13.11
N LEU A 433 -21.64 30.95 11.94
CA LEU A 433 -22.69 29.93 11.81
C LEU A 433 -22.07 28.55 12.06
N GLN A 434 -22.45 27.90 13.15
CA GLN A 434 -21.92 26.59 13.56
C GLN A 434 -22.70 25.46 12.87
N VAL A 435 -21.99 24.63 12.08
CA VAL A 435 -22.54 23.45 11.38
C VAL A 435 -21.84 22.20 11.88
N PHE A 436 -22.55 21.34 12.57
CA PHE A 436 -22.01 20.08 13.08
C PHE A 436 -22.22 18.97 12.09
N THR A 437 -21.20 18.11 11.90
CA THR A 437 -21.24 17.02 10.92
C THR A 437 -20.71 15.73 11.51
N ASP A 438 -21.36 14.62 11.17
CA ASP A 438 -20.89 13.28 11.53
C ASP A 438 -21.19 12.24 10.43
N GLY A 439 -20.55 11.07 10.54
CA GLY A 439 -20.71 9.93 9.65
C GLY A 439 -20.72 8.60 10.40
N SER A 440 -21.78 7.83 10.22
CA SER A 440 -21.99 6.52 10.83
C SER A 440 -21.63 5.39 9.85
N VAL A 441 -20.96 4.33 10.34
CA VAL A 441 -20.62 3.14 9.55
C VAL A 441 -20.98 1.88 10.35
N MET A 442 -21.82 1.04 9.78
CA MET A 442 -22.22 -0.23 10.36
C MET A 442 -21.15 -1.33 10.17
N PRO A 443 -21.20 -2.42 10.94
CA PRO A 443 -20.24 -3.54 10.80
C PRO A 443 -20.22 -4.20 9.41
N ASP A 444 -21.33 -4.19 8.69
CA ASP A 444 -21.45 -4.66 7.30
C ASP A 444 -20.85 -3.66 6.29
N GLY A 445 -20.54 -2.43 6.76
CA GLY A 445 -19.95 -1.33 6.01
C GLY A 445 -20.93 -0.40 5.36
N THR A 446 -22.24 -0.60 5.55
CA THR A 446 -23.22 0.43 5.18
C THR A 446 -22.86 1.72 5.91
N ALA A 447 -22.96 2.84 5.23
CA ALA A 447 -22.54 4.12 5.73
C ALA A 447 -23.62 5.19 5.49
N ALA A 448 -23.72 6.11 6.44
CA ALA A 448 -24.60 7.24 6.39
C ALA A 448 -23.91 8.49 6.96
N ALA A 449 -24.45 9.65 6.66
CA ALA A 449 -23.90 10.92 7.09
C ALA A 449 -25.00 11.90 7.42
N ALA A 450 -24.70 12.83 8.32
CA ALA A 450 -25.61 13.91 8.69
C ALA A 450 -24.87 15.23 8.95
N CYS A 451 -25.59 16.32 8.79
CA CYS A 451 -25.19 17.64 9.27
C CYS A 451 -26.37 18.32 9.95
N VAL A 452 -26.06 19.22 10.88
CA VAL A 452 -27.07 20.01 11.62
C VAL A 452 -26.57 21.42 11.86
N ILE A 453 -27.47 22.38 11.70
CA ILE A 453 -27.30 23.80 12.04
C ILE A 453 -28.26 24.12 13.17
N PRO A 454 -27.81 24.03 14.44
CA PRO A 454 -28.71 24.17 15.60
C PRO A 454 -29.46 25.51 15.65
N SER A 455 -28.77 26.60 15.29
CA SER A 455 -29.35 27.96 15.30
C SER A 455 -30.47 28.18 14.26
N ARG A 456 -30.51 27.37 13.21
CA ARG A 456 -31.55 27.43 12.16
C ARG A 456 -32.54 26.27 12.23
N THR A 457 -32.40 25.37 13.25
CA THR A 457 -33.17 24.11 13.35
C THR A 457 -33.14 23.27 12.06
N ASN A 458 -32.14 23.49 11.22
CA ASN A 458 -31.98 22.83 9.91
C ASN A 458 -31.02 21.65 10.02
N SER A 459 -31.36 20.55 9.38
CA SER A 459 -30.52 19.36 9.34
C SER A 459 -30.70 18.61 8.02
N ARG A 460 -29.63 17.90 7.61
CA ARG A 460 -29.68 17.06 6.42
C ARG A 460 -28.98 15.74 6.70
N GLN A 461 -29.52 14.68 6.15
CA GLN A 461 -28.96 13.33 6.29
C GLN A 461 -29.01 12.57 4.98
N CYS A 462 -28.08 11.62 4.78
CA CYS A 462 -28.04 10.76 3.60
C CYS A 462 -27.41 9.40 3.91
N ARG A 463 -27.79 8.40 3.11
CA ARG A 463 -27.06 7.13 3.01
C ARG A 463 -26.02 7.20 1.90
N LEU A 464 -24.92 6.47 2.03
CA LEU A 464 -23.99 6.29 0.94
C LEU A 464 -24.42 5.05 0.13
N PRO A 465 -24.38 5.10 -1.21
CA PRO A 465 -24.80 4.00 -2.08
C PRO A 465 -23.83 2.81 -2.09
N PHE A 466 -22.74 2.88 -1.33
CA PHE A 466 -21.69 1.86 -1.26
C PHE A 466 -21.13 1.73 0.16
N PRO A 467 -20.57 0.57 0.54
CA PRO A 467 -19.87 0.41 1.80
C PRO A 467 -18.67 1.37 1.88
N ALA A 468 -18.56 2.13 2.96
CA ALA A 468 -17.54 3.18 3.10
C ALA A 468 -16.74 3.06 4.41
N SER A 469 -15.61 3.78 4.48
CA SER A 469 -14.88 3.99 5.73
C SER A 469 -15.53 5.12 6.54
N SER A 470 -15.25 5.18 7.86
CA SER A 470 -15.73 6.28 8.69
C SER A 470 -15.24 7.64 8.18
N THR A 471 -14.01 7.71 7.63
CA THR A 471 -13.50 8.94 7.00
C THR A 471 -14.34 9.37 5.79
N ALA A 472 -14.73 8.43 4.94
CA ALA A 472 -15.57 8.72 3.77
C ALA A 472 -16.99 9.15 4.18
N ALA A 473 -17.58 8.51 5.20
CA ALA A 473 -18.88 8.90 5.74
C ALA A 473 -18.86 10.32 6.31
N VAL A 474 -17.86 10.68 7.12
CA VAL A 474 -17.71 12.04 7.66
C VAL A 474 -17.46 13.08 6.56
N LEU A 475 -16.71 12.74 5.49
CA LEU A 475 -16.56 13.64 4.33
C LEU A 475 -17.87 13.87 3.60
N ALA A 476 -18.75 12.87 3.53
CA ALA A 476 -20.11 13.03 2.99
C ALA A 476 -20.95 13.98 3.85
N GLY A 477 -20.88 13.87 5.19
CA GLY A 477 -21.55 14.80 6.10
C GLY A 477 -21.11 16.25 5.91
N ARG A 478 -19.81 16.49 5.70
CA ARG A 478 -19.30 17.83 5.39
C ARG A 478 -19.76 18.33 4.03
N ARG A 479 -19.88 17.43 3.05
CA ARG A 479 -20.44 17.81 1.76
C ARG A 479 -21.88 18.28 1.93
N LEU A 480 -22.70 17.57 2.72
CA LEU A 480 -24.05 18.01 3.04
C LEU A 480 -24.07 19.38 3.72
N ALA A 481 -23.15 19.63 4.65
CA ALA A 481 -23.01 20.93 5.30
C ALA A 481 -22.71 22.06 4.31
N VAL A 482 -21.73 21.83 3.41
CA VAL A 482 -21.37 22.82 2.39
C VAL A 482 -22.48 23.00 1.34
N ASP A 483 -23.21 21.93 1.01
CA ASP A 483 -24.39 22.00 0.13
C ASP A 483 -25.49 22.84 0.76
N LEU A 484 -25.78 22.68 2.06
CA LEU A 484 -26.73 23.53 2.79
C LEU A 484 -26.30 24.99 2.81
N LEU A 485 -25.01 25.27 3.05
CA LEU A 485 -24.46 26.62 3.03
C LEU A 485 -24.52 27.26 1.63
N ALA A 486 -24.47 26.46 0.56
CA ALA A 486 -24.57 26.96 -0.81
C ALA A 486 -26.02 27.22 -1.23
N GLU A 487 -27.00 26.51 -0.70
CA GLU A 487 -28.42 26.72 -0.96
C GLU A 487 -28.99 27.93 -0.22
N ASP A 488 -28.51 28.18 0.99
CA ASP A 488 -28.90 29.32 1.82
C ASP A 488 -27.60 30.02 2.33
N ILE A 489 -27.10 30.92 1.47
CA ILE A 489 -25.83 31.62 1.69
C ILE A 489 -25.89 32.47 2.95
N PRO A 490 -25.11 32.17 4.00
CA PRO A 490 -25.17 32.93 5.24
C PRO A 490 -24.46 34.28 5.10
N LEU A 491 -25.00 35.30 5.76
CA LEU A 491 -24.36 36.62 5.86
C LEU A 491 -23.12 36.64 6.75
N GLN A 492 -23.01 35.66 7.66
CA GLN A 492 -21.92 35.52 8.60
C GLN A 492 -20.96 34.36 8.20
N PRO A 493 -19.68 34.42 8.57
CA PRO A 493 -18.75 33.30 8.36
C PRO A 493 -19.29 31.98 8.93
N ALA A 494 -18.97 30.86 8.32
CA ALA A 494 -19.40 29.53 8.78
C ALA A 494 -18.25 28.71 9.36
N ALA A 495 -18.53 27.96 10.43
CA ALA A 495 -17.63 27.01 11.04
C ALA A 495 -18.22 25.60 10.95
N VAL A 496 -17.58 24.70 10.20
CA VAL A 496 -17.97 23.29 10.07
C VAL A 496 -17.20 22.45 11.09
N LEU A 497 -17.91 21.79 11.96
CA LEU A 497 -17.40 21.12 13.16
C LEU A 497 -17.57 19.60 13.06
N CYS A 498 -16.57 18.84 13.46
CA CYS A 498 -16.64 17.38 13.52
C CYS A 498 -15.59 16.77 14.47
N ASP A 499 -15.77 15.52 14.84
CA ASP A 499 -14.87 14.78 15.73
C ASP A 499 -13.81 13.95 15.01
N SER A 500 -13.78 13.91 13.68
CA SER A 500 -12.84 13.13 12.88
C SER A 500 -11.63 13.95 12.41
N LYS A 501 -10.50 13.85 13.13
CA LYS A 501 -9.23 14.45 12.70
C LYS A 501 -8.75 13.92 11.33
N ALA A 502 -8.93 12.62 11.07
CA ALA A 502 -8.50 12.01 9.82
C ALA A 502 -9.19 12.63 8.59
N ALA A 503 -10.50 12.87 8.71
CA ALA A 503 -11.24 13.52 7.64
C ALA A 503 -10.86 15.00 7.46
N LEU A 504 -10.52 15.72 8.54
CA LEU A 504 -10.00 17.10 8.48
C LEU A 504 -8.62 17.16 7.82
N GLN A 505 -7.71 16.26 8.19
CA GLN A 505 -6.38 16.16 7.57
C GLN A 505 -6.45 15.86 6.07
N THR A 506 -7.49 15.17 5.60
CA THR A 506 -7.70 14.92 4.17
C THR A 506 -8.01 16.22 3.42
N LEU A 507 -8.68 17.17 4.04
CA LEU A 507 -8.97 18.48 3.45
C LEU A 507 -7.74 19.40 3.37
N SER A 508 -6.86 19.33 4.35
CA SER A 508 -5.64 20.15 4.36
C SER A 508 -4.55 19.65 3.41
N ASN A 509 -4.59 18.37 2.99
CA ASN A 509 -3.57 17.76 2.15
C ASN A 509 -4.04 17.54 0.71
N SER A 510 -3.72 18.49 -0.18
CA SER A 510 -4.10 18.43 -1.60
C SER A 510 -3.54 17.24 -2.37
N ARG A 511 -2.30 16.82 -2.05
CA ARG A 511 -1.63 15.72 -2.76
C ARG A 511 -2.24 14.35 -2.50
N ARG A 512 -2.92 14.16 -1.36
CA ARG A 512 -3.53 12.89 -0.95
C ARG A 512 -5.05 12.91 -0.94
N ALA A 513 -5.64 14.04 -1.30
CA ALA A 513 -7.09 14.20 -1.35
C ALA A 513 -7.71 13.25 -2.39
N GLY A 514 -8.72 12.50 -1.99
CA GLY A 514 -9.58 11.74 -2.90
C GLY A 514 -10.60 12.65 -3.60
N LEU A 515 -11.33 12.12 -4.57
CA LEU A 515 -12.31 12.89 -5.36
C LEU A 515 -13.29 13.66 -4.47
N THR A 516 -13.88 13.03 -3.45
CA THR A 516 -14.82 13.66 -2.52
C THR A 516 -14.22 14.89 -1.83
N ALA A 517 -12.97 14.79 -1.37
CA ALA A 517 -12.28 15.91 -0.73
C ALA A 517 -11.94 17.02 -1.75
N CYS A 518 -11.60 16.69 -2.98
CA CYS A 518 -11.35 17.66 -4.05
C CYS A 518 -12.64 18.41 -4.42
N LEU A 519 -13.76 17.71 -4.58
CA LEU A 519 -15.07 18.31 -4.85
C LEU A 519 -15.53 19.21 -3.69
N LEU A 520 -15.32 18.75 -2.45
CA LEU A 520 -15.65 19.55 -1.26
C LEU A 520 -14.83 20.87 -1.23
N ARG A 521 -13.52 20.78 -1.51
CA ARG A 521 -12.66 21.97 -1.59
C ARG A 521 -13.09 22.94 -2.71
N ALA A 522 -13.50 22.42 -3.87
CA ALA A 522 -14.00 23.25 -4.96
C ALA A 522 -15.29 24.00 -4.57
N LYS A 523 -16.23 23.33 -3.87
CA LYS A 523 -17.45 23.94 -3.35
C LYS A 523 -17.17 24.98 -2.26
N VAL A 524 -16.26 24.70 -1.33
CA VAL A 524 -15.83 25.66 -0.31
C VAL A 524 -15.23 26.91 -0.97
N ARG A 525 -14.43 26.70 -2.03
CA ARG A 525 -13.88 27.81 -2.81
C ARG A 525 -14.97 28.66 -3.44
N ALA A 526 -15.96 28.04 -4.07
CA ALA A 526 -17.09 28.77 -4.67
C ALA A 526 -17.84 29.61 -3.62
N LEU A 527 -18.04 29.09 -2.40
CA LEU A 527 -18.61 29.87 -1.30
C LEU A 527 -17.71 31.05 -0.88
N THR A 528 -16.38 30.82 -0.83
CA THR A 528 -15.44 31.92 -0.53
C THR A 528 -15.45 33.00 -1.60
N ASP A 529 -15.50 32.60 -2.87
CA ASP A 529 -15.62 33.54 -4.01
C ASP A 529 -16.98 34.29 -4.00
N ALA A 530 -18.02 33.70 -3.39
CA ALA A 530 -19.31 34.33 -3.10
C ALA A 530 -19.34 35.15 -1.79
N GLY A 531 -18.19 35.36 -1.14
CA GLY A 531 -18.04 36.18 0.07
C GLY A 531 -18.22 35.44 1.39
N VAL A 532 -18.43 34.13 1.40
CA VAL A 532 -18.60 33.35 2.64
C VAL A 532 -17.29 32.67 3.06
N SER A 533 -16.73 33.06 4.20
CA SER A 533 -15.59 32.37 4.81
C SER A 533 -16.07 31.08 5.51
N VAL A 534 -15.51 29.93 5.08
CA VAL A 534 -15.81 28.63 5.66
C VAL A 534 -14.55 28.02 6.28
N SER A 535 -14.59 27.76 7.59
CA SER A 535 -13.51 27.11 8.35
C SER A 535 -13.94 25.75 8.88
N PHE A 536 -12.97 24.83 9.07
CA PHE A 536 -13.23 23.49 9.56
C PHE A 536 -12.53 23.24 10.89
N HIS A 537 -13.27 22.76 11.89
CA HIS A 537 -12.77 22.63 13.25
C HIS A 537 -12.97 21.21 13.81
N TRP A 538 -11.95 20.74 14.51
CA TRP A 538 -12.05 19.50 15.25
C TRP A 538 -12.64 19.74 16.65
N LEU A 539 -13.55 18.82 17.05
CA LEU A 539 -14.09 18.68 18.39
C LEU A 539 -13.82 17.27 18.95
N PRO A 540 -13.78 17.09 20.26
CA PRO A 540 -13.71 15.77 20.88
C PRO A 540 -15.06 15.03 20.76
N SER A 541 -15.03 13.72 20.49
CA SER A 541 -16.22 12.86 20.45
C SER A 541 -16.72 12.52 21.86
N HIS A 542 -18.04 12.43 22.01
CA HIS A 542 -18.72 11.92 23.22
C HIS A 542 -18.32 12.62 24.52
N VAL A 543 -18.24 13.94 24.50
CA VAL A 543 -17.97 14.78 25.68
C VAL A 543 -19.11 15.74 26.00
N GLY A 544 -20.33 15.46 25.53
CA GLY A 544 -21.53 16.27 25.89
C GLY A 544 -21.70 17.56 25.09
N ILE A 545 -21.19 17.63 23.84
CA ILE A 545 -21.43 18.77 22.93
C ILE A 545 -22.72 18.51 22.15
N ALA A 546 -23.80 19.19 22.53
CA ALA A 546 -25.15 18.94 22.02
C ALA A 546 -25.26 18.88 20.47
N GLY A 547 -24.62 19.83 19.76
CA GLY A 547 -24.62 19.85 18.29
C GLY A 547 -23.93 18.63 17.68
N ASN A 548 -22.79 18.20 18.25
CA ASN A 548 -22.05 17.03 17.77
C ASN A 548 -22.80 15.73 18.05
N GLU A 549 -23.42 15.59 19.24
CA GLU A 549 -24.21 14.41 19.59
C GLU A 549 -25.51 14.32 18.76
N LYS A 550 -26.12 15.46 18.43
CA LYS A 550 -27.26 15.51 17.52
C LYS A 550 -26.87 15.07 16.10
N ALA A 551 -25.71 15.49 15.60
CA ALA A 551 -25.20 15.05 14.31
C ALA A 551 -24.89 13.54 14.29
N ASP A 552 -24.28 12.98 15.35
CA ASP A 552 -24.04 11.54 15.53
C ASP A 552 -25.36 10.74 15.54
N THR A 553 -26.36 11.22 16.30
CA THR A 553 -27.70 10.58 16.38
C THR A 553 -28.37 10.58 15.02
N LEU A 554 -28.36 11.69 14.28
CA LEU A 554 -28.91 11.79 12.92
C LEU A 554 -28.18 10.90 11.93
N ALA A 555 -26.83 10.82 11.99
CA ALA A 555 -26.04 9.97 11.14
C ALA A 555 -26.31 8.48 11.37
N LYS A 556 -26.60 8.07 12.63
CA LYS A 556 -27.03 6.72 12.99
C LYS A 556 -28.45 6.45 12.52
N ALA A 557 -29.38 7.37 12.71
CA ALA A 557 -30.76 7.27 12.22
C ALA A 557 -30.84 7.17 10.70
N ALA A 558 -29.94 7.84 9.99
CA ALA A 558 -29.85 7.80 8.54
C ALA A 558 -29.47 6.43 7.96
N GLN A 559 -29.09 5.44 8.78
CA GLN A 559 -28.87 4.06 8.31
C GLN A 559 -30.17 3.31 7.96
N GLN A 560 -31.33 3.82 8.38
CA GLN A 560 -32.61 3.17 8.16
C GLN A 560 -33.04 3.22 6.68
N PRO A 561 -33.83 2.23 6.21
CA PRO A 561 -34.46 2.27 4.90
C PRO A 561 -35.31 3.53 4.71
N GLY A 562 -35.31 4.10 3.51
CA GLY A 562 -36.07 5.34 3.20
C GLY A 562 -35.24 6.62 3.28
N THR A 563 -34.04 6.61 3.90
CA THR A 563 -33.17 7.78 3.86
C THR A 563 -32.60 7.97 2.45
N PRO A 564 -32.56 9.21 1.90
CA PRO A 564 -32.05 9.49 0.56
C PRO A 564 -30.59 9.07 0.40
N TYR A 565 -30.26 8.54 -0.78
CA TYR A 565 -28.87 8.27 -1.13
C TYR A 565 -28.15 9.54 -1.55
N SER A 566 -26.90 9.68 -1.10
CA SER A 566 -26.01 10.73 -1.58
C SER A 566 -25.61 10.48 -3.03
N CYS A 567 -25.49 11.54 -3.83
CA CYS A 567 -24.86 11.50 -5.16
C CYS A 567 -23.31 11.38 -5.06
N ALA A 568 -22.77 10.81 -3.98
CA ALA A 568 -21.34 10.64 -3.80
C ALA A 568 -20.78 9.65 -4.82
N VAL A 569 -19.63 10.00 -5.38
CA VAL A 569 -18.88 9.11 -6.29
C VAL A 569 -18.11 8.10 -5.45
N ALA A 570 -17.98 6.86 -5.93
CA ALA A 570 -17.19 5.83 -5.27
C ALA A 570 -15.77 6.31 -4.98
N ALA A 571 -15.44 6.39 -3.68
CA ALA A 571 -14.13 6.88 -3.24
C ALA A 571 -13.09 5.76 -3.26
N ARG A 572 -11.80 6.13 -3.24
CA ARG A 572 -10.68 5.19 -3.08
C ARG A 572 -10.89 4.22 -1.92
N ASP A 573 -11.46 4.70 -0.83
CA ASP A 573 -11.68 3.90 0.38
C ASP A 573 -12.71 2.79 0.14
N TYR A 574 -13.71 3.01 -0.72
CA TYR A 574 -14.70 2.00 -1.10
C TYR A 574 -14.03 0.81 -1.78
N SER A 575 -13.30 1.02 -2.88
CA SER A 575 -12.68 -0.07 -3.64
C SER A 575 -11.67 -0.85 -2.78
N GLN A 576 -10.86 -0.17 -1.99
CA GLN A 576 -9.90 -0.81 -1.09
C GLN A 576 -10.58 -1.56 0.06
N ALA A 577 -11.62 -0.99 0.67
CA ALA A 577 -12.38 -1.67 1.72
C ALA A 577 -13.08 -2.92 1.17
N ARG A 578 -13.69 -2.82 -0.02
CA ARG A 578 -14.33 -3.96 -0.70
C ARG A 578 -13.34 -5.07 -1.01
N LEU A 579 -12.20 -4.75 -1.63
CA LEU A 579 -11.13 -5.73 -1.90
C LEU A 579 -10.64 -6.38 -0.61
N LYS A 580 -10.40 -5.61 0.43
CA LYS A 580 -9.95 -6.13 1.72
C LYS A 580 -10.98 -7.09 2.33
N ARG A 581 -12.26 -6.75 2.31
CA ARG A 581 -13.33 -7.62 2.83
C ARG A 581 -13.40 -8.92 2.06
N LEU A 582 -13.49 -8.85 0.72
CA LEU A 582 -13.58 -10.05 -0.13
C LEU A 582 -12.37 -10.97 0.04
N LEU A 583 -11.17 -10.43 0.24
CA LEU A 583 -9.97 -11.23 0.47
C LEU A 583 -9.91 -11.81 1.89
N ILE A 584 -10.47 -11.14 2.89
CA ILE A 584 -10.55 -11.68 4.26
C ILE A 584 -11.49 -12.87 4.34
N THR A 585 -12.61 -12.88 3.61
CA THR A 585 -13.56 -14.02 3.64
C THR A 585 -12.96 -15.34 3.17
N VAL A 586 -11.88 -15.30 2.38
CA VAL A 586 -11.14 -16.50 1.93
C VAL A 586 -9.94 -16.84 2.82
N HIS A 587 -9.85 -16.23 4.01
CA HIS A 587 -8.78 -16.56 4.95
C HIS A 587 -8.94 -18.02 5.44
N PRO A 588 -7.85 -18.81 5.56
CA PRO A 588 -7.92 -20.22 5.93
C PRO A 588 -8.38 -20.47 7.38
N ASP A 589 -8.28 -19.49 8.27
CA ASP A 589 -8.86 -19.58 9.61
C ASP A 589 -10.30 -19.03 9.59
N PRO A 590 -11.32 -19.85 9.91
CA PRO A 590 -12.73 -19.44 9.82
C PRO A 590 -13.08 -18.32 10.80
N ARG A 591 -12.36 -18.16 11.90
CA ARG A 591 -12.57 -17.05 12.85
C ARG A 591 -12.19 -15.72 12.20
N VAL A 592 -11.05 -15.68 11.49
CA VAL A 592 -10.59 -14.49 10.76
C VAL A 592 -11.53 -14.21 9.58
N ALA A 593 -11.92 -15.24 8.82
CA ALA A 593 -12.86 -15.10 7.72
C ALA A 593 -14.21 -14.52 8.17
N GLY A 594 -14.68 -14.93 9.35
CA GLY A 594 -15.91 -14.41 9.99
C GLY A 594 -15.71 -13.10 10.78
N GLY A 595 -14.58 -12.42 10.65
CA GLY A 595 -14.32 -11.15 11.35
C GLY A 595 -14.06 -11.27 12.84
N ARG A 596 -13.90 -12.46 13.38
CA ARG A 596 -13.74 -12.77 14.81
C ARG A 596 -12.37 -13.40 15.10
N GLY A 597 -11.33 -12.89 14.46
CA GLY A 597 -9.96 -13.37 14.66
C GLY A 597 -9.51 -13.29 16.13
N PRO A 598 -8.48 -14.07 16.52
CA PRO A 598 -7.99 -14.10 17.89
C PRO A 598 -7.43 -12.74 18.32
N LYS A 599 -7.76 -12.31 19.54
CA LYS A 599 -7.15 -11.13 20.13
C LYS A 599 -5.67 -11.44 20.44
N PRO A 600 -4.74 -10.53 20.09
CA PRO A 600 -3.32 -10.76 20.37
C PRO A 600 -3.05 -10.86 21.87
N LEU A 601 -2.04 -11.65 22.23
CA LEU A 601 -1.56 -11.73 23.61
C LEU A 601 -0.99 -10.39 24.06
N PRO A 602 -1.08 -10.03 25.37
CA PRO A 602 -0.54 -8.80 25.92
C PRO A 602 0.95 -8.62 25.60
N GLU A 603 1.38 -7.41 25.27
CA GLU A 603 2.78 -7.10 24.94
C GLU A 603 3.70 -7.17 26.17
N THR A 604 3.17 -6.84 27.35
CA THR A 604 3.86 -6.82 28.63
C THR A 604 3.24 -7.83 29.59
N GLY A 605 3.98 -8.21 30.62
CA GLY A 605 3.47 -9.08 31.69
C GLY A 605 3.54 -10.58 31.38
N LEU A 606 4.07 -10.99 30.22
CA LEU A 606 4.34 -12.38 29.85
C LEU A 606 5.78 -12.49 29.33
N THR A 607 6.51 -13.50 29.82
CA THR A 607 7.82 -13.86 29.24
C THR A 607 7.66 -14.45 27.84
N ARG A 608 8.73 -14.51 27.09
CA ARG A 608 8.73 -15.14 25.74
C ARG A 608 8.34 -16.62 25.81
N ARG A 609 8.79 -17.35 26.85
CA ARG A 609 8.49 -18.77 27.04
C ARG A 609 7.00 -18.97 27.30
N GLU A 610 6.41 -18.24 28.24
CA GLU A 610 4.99 -18.26 28.54
C GLU A 610 4.14 -17.93 27.32
N ARG A 611 4.52 -16.89 26.59
CA ARG A 611 3.85 -16.49 25.34
C ARG A 611 3.89 -17.60 24.29
N ALA A 612 5.04 -18.23 24.07
CA ALA A 612 5.20 -19.32 23.11
C ALA A 612 4.37 -20.54 23.53
N SER A 613 4.35 -20.87 24.81
CA SER A 613 3.52 -21.96 25.38
C SER A 613 2.03 -21.69 25.12
N LEU A 614 1.54 -20.50 25.48
CA LEU A 614 0.14 -20.10 25.21
C LEU A 614 -0.21 -20.13 23.72
N LEU A 615 0.68 -19.66 22.84
CA LEU A 615 0.46 -19.71 21.40
C LEU A 615 0.41 -21.13 20.86
N ARG A 616 1.20 -22.06 21.41
CA ARG A 616 1.15 -23.49 21.06
C ARG A 616 -0.20 -24.12 21.44
N LEU A 617 -0.73 -23.76 22.63
CA LEU A 617 -2.07 -24.17 23.03
C LEU A 617 -3.13 -23.59 22.09
N ARG A 618 -3.08 -22.30 21.82
CA ARG A 618 -4.05 -21.58 20.97
C ARG A 618 -4.05 -22.07 19.52
N THR A 619 -2.91 -22.52 19.03
CA THR A 619 -2.75 -23.10 17.68
C THR A 619 -2.98 -24.60 17.64
N GLY A 620 -3.21 -25.25 18.78
CA GLY A 620 -3.44 -26.70 18.88
C GLY A 620 -2.20 -27.53 18.49
N CYS A 621 -0.98 -26.99 18.65
CA CYS A 621 0.23 -27.75 18.31
C CYS A 621 0.88 -28.49 19.50
N VAL A 622 0.09 -28.81 20.52
CA VAL A 622 0.48 -29.67 21.64
C VAL A 622 0.31 -31.15 21.27
N TRP A 623 1.30 -31.96 21.59
CA TRP A 623 1.34 -33.40 21.29
C TRP A 623 0.64 -34.23 22.40
N THR A 624 -0.67 -34.03 22.57
CA THR A 624 -1.51 -34.88 23.43
C THR A 624 -1.55 -36.33 22.92
N ALA A 625 -1.90 -37.30 23.78
CA ALA A 625 -2.02 -38.70 23.38
C ALA A 625 -3.06 -38.88 22.26
N ALA A 626 -4.18 -38.21 22.34
CA ALA A 626 -5.20 -38.20 21.28
C ALA A 626 -4.63 -37.71 19.92
N ARG A 627 -3.80 -36.65 19.93
CA ARG A 627 -3.18 -36.16 18.69
C ARG A 627 -2.08 -37.10 18.19
N ARG A 628 -1.29 -37.69 19.08
CA ARG A 628 -0.26 -38.69 18.72
C ARG A 628 -0.93 -39.96 18.14
N HIS A 629 -2.01 -40.41 18.74
CA HIS A 629 -2.79 -41.54 18.25
C HIS A 629 -3.36 -41.27 16.86
N ALA A 630 -3.97 -40.12 16.64
CA ALA A 630 -4.49 -39.69 15.33
C ALA A 630 -3.40 -39.58 14.24
N LYS A 631 -2.11 -39.54 14.62
CA LYS A 631 -0.95 -39.54 13.72
C LYS A 631 -0.24 -40.89 13.66
N GLY A 632 -0.79 -41.93 14.27
CA GLY A 632 -0.17 -43.26 14.33
C GLY A 632 1.10 -43.35 15.18
N LEU A 633 1.35 -42.35 16.06
CA LEU A 633 2.55 -42.27 16.88
C LEU A 633 2.43 -42.93 18.27
N CYS A 634 1.24 -43.32 18.67
CA CYS A 634 0.99 -44.10 19.86
C CYS A 634 -0.24 -44.99 19.70
N PRO A 635 -0.33 -46.14 20.42
CA PRO A 635 -1.39 -47.12 20.24
C PRO A 635 -2.74 -46.69 20.80
N TYR A 636 -2.76 -45.80 21.81
CA TYR A 636 -3.98 -45.41 22.50
C TYR A 636 -4.04 -43.90 22.72
N PRO A 637 -5.24 -43.29 22.66
CA PRO A 637 -5.42 -41.86 22.91
C PRO A 637 -5.56 -41.52 24.40
N ALA A 638 -5.31 -42.47 25.32
CA ALA A 638 -5.63 -42.39 26.74
C ALA A 638 -4.70 -41.47 27.51
N CYS A 639 -5.26 -40.70 28.44
CA CYS A 639 -4.54 -39.89 29.42
C CYS A 639 -3.84 -40.79 30.45
N SER A 640 -2.58 -40.56 30.69
CA SER A 640 -1.78 -41.29 31.66
C SER A 640 -2.25 -41.14 33.12
N ARG A 641 -3.07 -40.12 33.42
CA ARG A 641 -3.55 -39.77 34.77
C ARG A 641 -4.92 -40.34 35.10
N CYS A 642 -5.83 -40.48 34.11
CA CYS A 642 -7.22 -40.89 34.35
C CYS A 642 -7.79 -41.88 33.32
N ARG A 643 -6.99 -42.19 32.29
CA ARG A 643 -7.37 -43.12 31.17
C ARG A 643 -8.40 -42.57 30.19
N ASP A 644 -9.07 -41.42 30.44
CA ASP A 644 -9.90 -40.77 29.46
C ASP A 644 -9.11 -40.34 28.21
N PRO A 645 -9.77 -40.05 27.05
CA PRO A 645 -9.07 -39.52 25.89
C PRO A 645 -8.32 -38.22 26.19
N GLU A 646 -6.99 -38.22 26.03
CA GLU A 646 -6.13 -37.08 26.32
C GLU A 646 -6.20 -36.04 25.21
N THR A 647 -7.29 -35.27 25.20
CA THR A 647 -7.42 -34.08 24.37
C THR A 647 -6.90 -32.84 25.09
N LEU A 648 -6.69 -31.73 24.38
CA LEU A 648 -6.32 -30.47 25.01
C LEU A 648 -7.42 -29.96 25.97
N GLU A 649 -8.68 -30.14 25.58
CA GLU A 649 -9.83 -29.78 26.40
C GLU A 649 -9.89 -30.61 27.68
N HIS A 650 -9.68 -31.93 27.57
CA HIS A 650 -9.58 -32.79 28.73
C HIS A 650 -8.51 -32.32 29.70
N LEU A 651 -7.27 -32.08 29.23
CA LEU A 651 -6.15 -31.64 30.05
C LEU A 651 -6.43 -30.30 30.76
N LEU A 652 -6.94 -29.30 30.05
CA LEU A 652 -7.12 -27.96 30.60
C LEU A 652 -8.42 -27.78 31.38
N CYS A 653 -9.49 -28.57 31.09
CA CYS A 653 -10.81 -28.33 31.65
C CYS A 653 -11.36 -29.49 32.49
N ALA A 654 -11.01 -30.75 32.20
CA ALA A 654 -11.74 -31.90 32.74
C ALA A 654 -10.87 -32.91 33.53
N CYS A 655 -9.58 -33.06 33.25
CA CYS A 655 -8.74 -34.10 33.87
C CYS A 655 -8.78 -34.08 35.40
N PRO A 656 -9.26 -35.12 36.09
CA PRO A 656 -9.27 -35.17 37.56
C PRO A 656 -7.86 -35.16 38.14
N GLY A 657 -6.88 -35.80 37.49
CA GLY A 657 -5.48 -35.79 37.93
C GLY A 657 -4.76 -34.42 37.81
N LEU A 658 -5.42 -33.39 37.32
CA LEU A 658 -4.94 -32.00 37.23
C LEU A 658 -5.86 -31.00 37.93
N ALA A 659 -6.74 -31.46 38.84
CA ALA A 659 -7.76 -30.64 39.47
C ALA A 659 -7.15 -29.53 40.37
N GLN A 660 -6.11 -29.84 41.10
CA GLN A 660 -5.44 -28.93 42.03
C GLN A 660 -4.78 -27.74 41.30
N GLU A 661 -3.97 -28.06 40.30
CA GLU A 661 -3.25 -27.07 39.48
C GLU A 661 -4.25 -26.21 38.68
N ARG A 662 -5.31 -26.81 38.16
CA ARG A 662 -6.38 -26.14 37.42
C ARG A 662 -7.13 -25.12 38.29
N LEU A 663 -7.42 -25.45 39.57
CA LEU A 663 -8.09 -24.54 40.48
C LEU A 663 -7.34 -23.23 40.67
N ARG A 664 -6.00 -23.26 40.75
CA ARG A 664 -5.14 -22.06 40.83
C ARG A 664 -5.29 -21.17 39.60
N ALA A 665 -5.23 -21.76 38.40
CA ALA A 665 -5.42 -21.01 37.17
C ALA A 665 -6.84 -20.42 37.06
N TYR A 666 -7.86 -21.19 37.42
CA TYR A 666 -9.25 -20.74 37.40
C TYR A 666 -9.51 -19.57 38.39
N ALA A 667 -8.95 -19.65 39.60
CA ALA A 667 -9.02 -18.58 40.58
C ALA A 667 -8.40 -17.26 40.06
N ALA A 668 -7.31 -17.35 39.29
CA ALA A 668 -6.71 -16.16 38.67
C ALA A 668 -7.59 -15.53 37.59
N TYR A 669 -8.29 -16.33 36.80
CA TYR A 669 -9.29 -15.85 35.81
C TYR A 669 -10.51 -15.23 36.49
N MET A 670 -11.10 -15.93 37.48
CA MET A 670 -12.29 -15.45 38.21
C MET A 670 -12.03 -14.14 38.94
N ARG A 671 -10.84 -13.94 39.56
CA ARG A 671 -10.44 -12.68 40.15
C ARG A 671 -10.42 -11.49 39.16
N GLN A 672 -10.33 -11.77 37.88
CA GLN A 672 -10.38 -10.76 36.81
C GLN A 672 -11.77 -10.68 36.13
N GLY A 673 -12.79 -11.33 36.69
CA GLY A 673 -14.13 -11.39 36.10
C GLY A 673 -14.19 -12.15 34.74
N LEU A 674 -13.25 -13.07 34.52
CA LEU A 674 -13.17 -13.84 33.26
C LEU A 674 -13.80 -15.23 33.47
N PRO A 675 -14.64 -15.72 32.54
CA PRO A 675 -15.22 -17.06 32.61
C PRO A 675 -14.15 -18.15 32.38
N VAL A 676 -14.38 -19.34 32.98
CA VAL A 676 -13.45 -20.47 32.94
C VAL A 676 -14.09 -21.78 32.47
N SER A 677 -15.35 -21.76 32.06
CA SER A 677 -16.18 -22.96 31.80
C SER A 677 -15.79 -23.74 30.55
N THR A 678 -15.02 -23.17 29.63
CA THR A 678 -14.66 -23.83 28.36
C THR A 678 -13.19 -23.57 27.98
N LEU A 679 -12.63 -24.47 27.19
CA LEU A 679 -11.32 -24.30 26.58
C LEU A 679 -11.18 -22.92 25.88
N LYS A 680 -12.25 -22.49 25.21
CA LYS A 680 -12.28 -21.19 24.53
C LYS A 680 -12.14 -20.01 25.51
N HIS A 681 -12.76 -20.07 26.67
CA HIS A 681 -12.67 -19.03 27.70
C HIS A 681 -11.23 -18.92 28.24
N LEU A 682 -10.54 -20.04 28.42
CA LEU A 682 -9.15 -20.05 28.90
C LEU A 682 -8.16 -19.54 27.85
N LEU A 683 -8.28 -20.03 26.61
CA LEU A 683 -7.30 -19.70 25.57
C LEU A 683 -7.57 -18.37 24.88
N PHE A 684 -8.83 -17.94 24.78
CA PHE A 684 -9.28 -16.75 24.06
C PHE A 684 -10.19 -15.87 24.94
N PRO A 685 -9.73 -15.42 26.11
CA PRO A 685 -10.55 -14.60 27.00
C PRO A 685 -11.01 -13.32 26.32
N SER A 686 -12.17 -12.82 26.71
CA SER A 686 -12.77 -11.59 26.18
C SER A 686 -11.85 -10.36 26.39
N ARG A 687 -11.08 -10.37 27.48
CA ARG A 687 -10.00 -9.41 27.78
C ARG A 687 -8.73 -10.19 28.13
N PRO A 688 -7.71 -10.24 27.23
CA PRO A 688 -6.45 -10.90 27.53
C PRO A 688 -5.74 -10.20 28.70
N HIS A 689 -5.85 -10.74 29.91
CA HIS A 689 -5.25 -10.18 31.12
C HIS A 689 -3.92 -10.87 31.45
N PRO A 690 -2.79 -10.15 31.64
CA PRO A 690 -1.47 -10.77 31.86
C PRO A 690 -1.41 -11.74 33.03
N ALA A 691 -1.99 -11.39 34.19
CA ALA A 691 -1.95 -12.25 35.36
C ALA A 691 -2.72 -13.57 35.18
N ALA A 692 -3.92 -13.53 34.57
CA ALA A 692 -4.70 -14.72 34.26
C ALA A 692 -3.95 -15.63 33.25
N LEU A 693 -3.42 -15.06 32.17
CA LEU A 693 -2.68 -15.81 31.16
C LEU A 693 -1.35 -16.36 31.68
N ARG A 694 -0.67 -15.65 32.61
CA ARG A 694 0.52 -16.17 33.28
C ARG A 694 0.17 -17.38 34.14
N SER A 695 -0.88 -17.31 34.94
CA SER A 695 -1.31 -18.43 35.77
C SER A 695 -1.71 -19.66 34.94
N LEU A 696 -2.28 -19.46 33.73
CA LEU A 696 -2.50 -20.55 32.79
C LEU A 696 -1.17 -21.12 32.26
N ALA A 697 -0.18 -20.29 31.97
CA ALA A 697 1.13 -20.74 31.51
C ALA A 697 1.89 -21.52 32.60
N GLU A 698 1.80 -21.06 33.88
CA GLU A 698 2.33 -21.74 35.05
C GLU A 698 1.65 -23.10 35.23
N PHE A 699 0.33 -23.19 35.14
CA PHE A 699 -0.39 -24.44 35.16
C PHE A 699 0.10 -25.43 34.09
N VAL A 700 0.32 -24.97 32.87
CA VAL A 700 0.84 -25.80 31.77
C VAL A 700 2.27 -26.30 32.04
N GLU A 701 3.09 -25.51 32.70
CA GLU A 701 4.44 -25.87 33.10
C GLU A 701 4.41 -26.91 34.24
N GLU A 702 3.72 -26.63 35.35
CA GLU A 702 3.61 -27.49 36.55
C GLU A 702 2.96 -28.85 36.24
N SER A 703 1.94 -28.86 35.37
CA SER A 703 1.24 -30.09 34.96
C SER A 703 2.07 -30.97 34.03
N GLY A 704 3.23 -30.49 33.54
CA GLY A 704 4.03 -31.20 32.54
C GLY A 704 3.46 -31.16 31.12
N ILE A 705 2.34 -30.46 30.87
CA ILE A 705 1.77 -30.30 29.53
C ILE A 705 2.78 -29.56 28.62
N ALA A 706 3.64 -28.71 29.19
CA ALA A 706 4.70 -28.04 28.47
C ALA A 706 5.67 -29.02 27.77
N ALA A 707 5.86 -30.24 28.31
CA ALA A 707 6.69 -31.26 27.69
C ALA A 707 6.10 -31.84 26.38
N TYR A 708 4.82 -31.61 26.11
CA TYR A 708 4.15 -32.05 24.88
C TYR A 708 4.36 -31.08 23.69
N HIS A 709 5.28 -30.14 23.83
CA HIS A 709 5.55 -29.09 22.84
C HIS A 709 6.56 -29.46 21.76
#